data_ce8814172e3b8ac4b98201425cba05b6
#
_entry.id   ce8814172e3b8ac4b98201425cba05b6
#
_cell.length_a   1.000
_cell.length_b   1.000
_cell.length_c   1.000
_cell.angle_alpha   90.00
_cell.angle_beta   90.00
_cell.angle_gamma   90.00
#
_symmetry.space_group_name_H-M   'P 1'
#
loop_
_entity.id
_entity.type
_entity.pdbx_description
1 polymer ?
#
loop_
_entity_poly.entity_id
_entity_poly.type
_entity_poly.pdbx_seq_one_letter_code
_entity_poly.pdbx_strand_id
1 'polypeptide(L)'
;MKTPARLARLTLTSFLALCAGGFAAGAPAAAQEAVSVEIVPSALSLQVGEEATLEARVLDADGNALEAQILFFPSFADGRSGSARQSIDVDRATGRVRAVKGGEFLISAIVATARNLRGEAMVSVAYPPLDRIAVTPSGGSTYVGVATRHRATLLDEANDERDGEIRWSTSDEEVATIDRFGILTAHGTGQVELRAEADGIAEVVRYEVRENPAARMTVSASQELARTGDVVRFAAAVEDATGGAVGDLPVTWTVTADPSIEATADIPPAEIDEQGRFVAYFPGVYTVVANVPGRAARTSLEVHPRHASQEVTFVGQGQVNNERTSDLWVWEGIDGRDYAITGTHAAAGAVYFWDVTDPASPVMTDSIVVDARTTNDVKVSENGEICVISREGASNRRNGIVILDCRNPGDVTQISVFDDELTGGVHNLFVYQDHVYAVNNGRRFDVINIEDPANPHRVGRFELDTPGHSIHDIWIVDGVAYTSNWGDGVVLIDVGGGDRGGSPSNPVEIARFRDIGGRTHAAFPYRSPTGRFYVFMGDEAGRPGFDGQDRERTPQFMSGYIHVIDMTDPGNPEEVARYEIPEAGSHNMWIEDDKLFAAFYNGGLRVLDISGELNGNLGEQGREIARYKAYDPDGVVANAPFTWGPQLHKGNLFFAEYFSGLWAVKLEPRQELVP
;
A
#
# COMPACT_ATOMS: atom_id res chain seq x y z
N MET A 1 60.29 -21.88 -25.55
CA MET A 1 60.91 -22.32 -26.83
C MET A 1 59.84 -22.31 -27.91
N LYS A 2 60.12 -21.48 -28.91
CA LYS A 2 59.62 -21.51 -30.30
C LYS A 2 58.13 -21.22 -30.58
N THR A 3 57.91 -20.00 -30.96
CA THR A 3 57.01 -19.38 -31.98
C THR A 3 57.23 -20.00 -33.40
N PRO A 4 56.61 -19.49 -34.47
CA PRO A 4 55.20 -19.24 -34.94
C PRO A 4 55.01 -19.67 -36.41
N ALA A 5 53.85 -19.49 -37.02
CA ALA A 5 53.69 -19.31 -38.50
C ALA A 5 52.28 -18.65 -38.75
N ARG A 6 52.21 -17.45 -39.22
CA ARG A 6 52.24 -16.78 -40.55
C ARG A 6 51.19 -17.28 -41.53
N LEU A 7 50.21 -16.43 -41.79
CA LEU A 7 49.89 -15.62 -43.01
C LEU A 7 49.60 -16.38 -44.31
N ALA A 8 48.42 -16.11 -44.90
CA ALA A 8 48.30 -15.84 -46.33
C ALA A 8 47.17 -14.87 -46.61
N ARG A 9 47.53 -13.72 -47.17
CA ARG A 9 46.64 -12.77 -47.86
C ARG A 9 46.39 -13.31 -49.28
N LEU A 10 45.19 -13.18 -49.78
CA LEU A 10 44.96 -13.16 -51.25
C LEU A 10 44.22 -11.86 -51.59
N THR A 11 44.92 -10.99 -52.32
CA THR A 11 44.41 -9.87 -53.07
C THR A 11 43.86 -10.34 -54.41
N LEU A 12 42.66 -9.91 -54.77
CA LEU A 12 42.25 -9.91 -56.17
C LEU A 12 41.74 -8.56 -56.55
N THR A 13 42.52 -7.87 -57.39
CA THR A 13 42.23 -6.64 -58.12
C THR A 13 41.45 -6.99 -59.38
N SER A 14 40.35 -6.31 -59.67
CA SER A 14 39.83 -6.18 -61.01
C SER A 14 39.14 -4.82 -61.19
N PHE A 15 39.66 -4.07 -62.12
CA PHE A 15 39.17 -2.83 -62.71
C PHE A 15 37.77 -2.97 -63.33
N LEU A 16 36.91 -1.96 -63.19
CA LEU A 16 36.31 -1.30 -64.36
C LEU A 16 35.71 0.07 -64.04
N ALA A 17 35.77 0.91 -65.04
CA ALA A 17 35.69 2.36 -65.08
C ALA A 17 34.30 3.00 -64.94
N LEU A 18 34.33 4.23 -64.45
CA LEU A 18 33.55 5.44 -64.77
C LEU A 18 32.13 5.33 -65.35
N CYS A 19 31.20 5.83 -64.55
CA CYS A 19 30.26 6.87 -65.02
C CYS A 19 30.04 7.91 -63.93
N ALA A 20 30.49 9.14 -64.19
CA ALA A 20 30.28 10.29 -63.29
C ALA A 20 28.83 10.75 -63.38
N GLY A 21 28.09 10.59 -62.28
CA GLY A 21 26.82 11.24 -62.04
C GLY A 21 26.91 11.81 -60.62
N GLY A 22 27.11 13.11 -60.50
CA GLY A 22 27.16 13.83 -59.24
C GLY A 22 25.83 13.78 -58.51
N PHE A 23 25.71 12.93 -57.51
CA PHE A 23 24.77 13.14 -56.42
C PHE A 23 25.54 13.74 -55.27
N ALA A 24 25.30 15.01 -55.00
CA ALA A 24 25.68 15.60 -53.71
C ALA A 24 24.98 14.80 -52.62
N ALA A 25 25.72 13.93 -51.96
CA ALA A 25 25.28 13.34 -50.69
C ALA A 25 25.21 14.50 -49.68
N GLY A 26 24.01 15.03 -49.45
CA GLY A 26 23.77 15.86 -48.29
C GLY A 26 24.20 15.09 -47.06
N ALA A 27 25.02 15.67 -46.21
CA ALA A 27 25.31 15.13 -44.86
C ALA A 27 23.96 14.83 -44.23
N PRO A 28 23.81 13.70 -43.52
CA PRO A 28 22.60 13.47 -42.72
C PRO A 28 22.45 14.67 -41.78
N ALA A 29 21.31 15.36 -41.87
CA ALA A 29 20.99 16.40 -40.92
C ALA A 29 21.13 15.77 -39.52
N ALA A 30 21.96 16.36 -38.67
CA ALA A 30 22.05 15.92 -37.27
C ALA A 30 20.61 15.93 -36.75
N ALA A 31 20.18 14.80 -36.17
CA ALA A 31 18.90 14.72 -35.53
C ALA A 31 18.84 15.83 -34.48
N GLN A 32 17.92 16.79 -34.64
CA GLN A 32 17.74 17.87 -33.68
C GLN A 32 17.33 17.25 -32.34
N GLU A 33 18.13 17.48 -31.31
CA GLU A 33 17.89 16.95 -29.98
C GLU A 33 16.93 17.89 -29.22
N ALA A 34 15.92 17.32 -28.59
CA ALA A 34 14.98 18.06 -27.76
C ALA A 34 15.69 18.54 -26.48
N VAL A 35 15.54 19.84 -26.14
CA VAL A 35 16.23 20.48 -25.01
C VAL A 35 15.25 20.99 -23.96
N SER A 36 14.03 21.38 -24.33
CA SER A 36 13.02 21.91 -23.40
C SER A 36 11.60 21.59 -23.82
N VAL A 37 10.69 21.71 -22.87
CA VAL A 37 9.24 21.62 -23.07
C VAL A 37 8.60 22.91 -22.57
N GLU A 38 7.82 23.56 -23.40
CA GLU A 38 7.05 24.75 -23.06
C GLU A 38 5.56 24.42 -23.04
N ILE A 39 4.83 24.85 -22.00
CA ILE A 39 3.37 24.72 -21.92
C ILE A 39 2.72 26.10 -22.08
N VAL A 40 1.67 26.15 -22.90
CA VAL A 40 0.91 27.38 -23.16
C VAL A 40 -0.59 27.11 -22.94
N PRO A 41 -1.25 27.90 -22.07
CA PRO A 41 -0.67 28.88 -21.15
C PRO A 41 0.11 28.24 -20.01
N SER A 42 1.10 28.94 -19.46
CA SER A 42 1.88 28.48 -18.30
C SER A 42 1.12 28.66 -16.97
N ALA A 43 0.04 29.42 -16.99
CA ALA A 43 -0.88 29.58 -15.85
C ALA A 43 -2.32 29.67 -16.36
N LEU A 44 -3.24 28.99 -15.65
CA LEU A 44 -4.65 28.91 -16.00
C LEU A 44 -5.50 29.04 -14.74
N SER A 45 -6.58 29.83 -14.82
CA SER A 45 -7.56 29.95 -13.75
C SER A 45 -8.90 29.41 -14.21
N LEU A 46 -9.48 28.50 -13.45
CA LEU A 46 -10.75 27.82 -13.75
C LEU A 46 -11.70 27.90 -12.55
N GLN A 47 -12.98 27.72 -12.83
CA GLN A 47 -13.98 27.38 -11.81
C GLN A 47 -14.29 25.89 -11.88
N VAL A 48 -14.83 25.30 -10.82
CA VAL A 48 -15.26 23.90 -10.80
C VAL A 48 -16.26 23.66 -11.95
N GLY A 49 -16.02 22.62 -12.73
CA GLY A 49 -16.81 22.25 -13.91
C GLY A 49 -16.31 22.86 -15.22
N GLU A 50 -15.43 23.86 -15.21
CA GLU A 50 -14.86 24.44 -16.42
C GLU A 50 -13.80 23.55 -17.05
N GLU A 51 -13.67 23.66 -18.38
CA GLU A 51 -12.69 22.96 -19.19
C GLU A 51 -11.78 23.93 -19.95
N ALA A 52 -10.50 23.57 -20.09
CA ALA A 52 -9.55 24.26 -20.94
C ALA A 52 -8.55 23.28 -21.54
N THR A 53 -7.72 23.75 -22.48
CA THR A 53 -6.67 22.90 -23.06
C THR A 53 -5.32 23.57 -22.89
N LEU A 54 -4.35 22.80 -22.42
CA LEU A 54 -2.94 23.16 -22.35
C LEU A 54 -2.25 22.62 -23.62
N GLU A 55 -1.54 23.48 -24.34
CA GLU A 55 -0.69 23.05 -25.43
C GLU A 55 0.75 22.92 -24.95
N ALA A 56 1.44 21.84 -25.31
CA ALA A 56 2.85 21.70 -25.01
C ALA A 56 3.66 21.60 -26.30
N ARG A 57 4.83 22.23 -26.31
CA ARG A 57 5.78 22.26 -27.42
C ARG A 57 7.14 21.79 -26.95
N VAL A 58 7.72 20.88 -27.71
CA VAL A 58 9.11 20.44 -27.48
C VAL A 58 10.00 21.28 -28.37
N LEU A 59 11.04 21.87 -27.80
CA LEU A 59 11.95 22.78 -28.51
C LEU A 59 13.37 22.23 -28.56
N ASP A 60 14.07 22.47 -29.66
CA ASP A 60 15.50 22.26 -29.79
C ASP A 60 16.31 23.43 -29.20
N ALA A 61 17.65 23.32 -29.26
CA ALA A 61 18.57 24.34 -28.74
C ALA A 61 18.44 25.70 -29.43
N ASP A 62 17.89 25.74 -30.63
CA ASP A 62 17.67 26.94 -31.42
C ASP A 62 16.25 27.50 -31.26
N GLY A 63 15.39 26.86 -30.46
CA GLY A 63 14.01 27.24 -30.18
C GLY A 63 13.01 26.80 -31.24
N ASN A 64 13.38 25.88 -32.13
CA ASN A 64 12.45 25.35 -33.12
C ASN A 64 11.61 24.21 -32.52
N ALA A 65 10.34 24.15 -32.91
CA ALA A 65 9.46 23.08 -32.43
C ALA A 65 9.79 21.74 -33.09
N LEU A 66 9.86 20.70 -32.25
CA LEU A 66 10.05 19.31 -32.66
C LEU A 66 8.76 18.52 -32.48
N GLU A 67 8.50 17.58 -33.38
CA GLU A 67 7.41 16.62 -33.21
C GLU A 67 7.84 15.55 -32.18
N ALA A 68 7.09 15.45 -31.07
CA ALA A 68 7.31 14.44 -30.03
C ALA A 68 5.97 14.07 -29.39
N GLN A 69 5.90 12.85 -28.90
CA GLN A 69 4.75 12.43 -28.09
C GLN A 69 4.89 13.02 -26.70
N ILE A 70 3.91 13.83 -26.29
CA ILE A 70 3.85 14.47 -24.99
C ILE A 70 2.72 13.83 -24.17
N LEU A 71 2.96 13.66 -22.87
CA LEU A 71 1.99 13.15 -21.93
C LEU A 71 1.82 14.13 -20.78
N PHE A 72 0.57 14.43 -20.40
CA PHE A 72 0.22 15.35 -19.33
C PHE A 72 -0.12 14.61 -18.02
N PHE A 73 0.36 15.15 -16.89
CA PHE A 73 0.15 14.58 -15.57
C PHE A 73 -0.16 15.67 -14.56
N PRO A 74 -1.28 15.55 -13.80
CA PRO A 74 -1.58 16.46 -12.73
C PRO A 74 -0.89 16.05 -11.42
N SER A 75 -0.52 17.06 -10.63
CA SER A 75 -0.07 16.94 -9.22
C SER A 75 -0.60 18.11 -8.42
N PHE A 76 -0.57 18.02 -7.10
CA PHE A 76 -0.86 19.16 -6.23
C PHE A 76 0.31 20.14 -6.25
N ALA A 77 0.02 21.46 -6.29
CA ALA A 77 1.05 22.48 -6.36
C ALA A 77 1.86 22.64 -5.07
N ASP A 78 1.26 22.29 -3.92
CA ASP A 78 1.90 22.32 -2.59
C ASP A 78 2.83 21.11 -2.33
N GLY A 79 2.90 20.18 -3.28
CA GLY A 79 3.76 18.98 -3.18
C GLY A 79 3.23 17.90 -2.22
N ARG A 80 1.99 18.04 -1.70
CA ARG A 80 1.38 16.97 -0.91
C ARG A 80 1.30 15.68 -1.71
N SER A 81 1.45 14.55 -1.02
CA SER A 81 1.29 13.23 -1.61
C SER A 81 -0.17 12.95 -1.96
N GLY A 82 -0.40 12.05 -2.90
CA GLY A 82 -1.72 11.66 -3.37
C GLY A 82 -1.96 11.98 -4.84
N SER A 83 -3.05 11.46 -5.38
CA SER A 83 -3.41 11.64 -6.79
C SER A 83 -4.27 12.90 -6.96
N ALA A 84 -3.75 13.90 -7.66
CA ALA A 84 -4.52 15.09 -8.03
C ALA A 84 -5.64 14.82 -9.03
N ARG A 85 -5.71 13.60 -9.63
CA ARG A 85 -6.69 13.23 -10.68
C ARG A 85 -8.14 13.27 -10.23
N GLN A 86 -8.39 13.14 -8.93
CA GLN A 86 -9.74 13.24 -8.36
C GLN A 86 -10.22 14.69 -8.26
N SER A 87 -9.28 15.63 -8.27
CA SER A 87 -9.56 17.06 -8.13
C SER A 87 -9.44 17.83 -9.45
N ILE A 88 -8.65 17.29 -10.38
CA ILE A 88 -8.48 17.84 -11.73
C ILE A 88 -8.30 16.71 -12.74
N ASP A 89 -9.23 16.61 -13.68
CA ASP A 89 -9.17 15.61 -14.75
C ASP A 89 -8.33 16.14 -15.92
N VAL A 90 -7.29 15.38 -16.28
CA VAL A 90 -6.38 15.75 -17.36
C VAL A 90 -6.30 14.64 -18.39
N ASP A 91 -6.74 14.92 -19.62
CA ASP A 91 -6.51 14.01 -20.72
C ASP A 91 -5.02 13.98 -21.06
N ARG A 92 -4.41 12.82 -20.85
CA ARG A 92 -2.96 12.63 -20.96
C ARG A 92 -2.40 12.90 -22.34
N ALA A 93 -3.18 12.69 -23.39
CA ALA A 93 -2.71 12.79 -24.77
C ALA A 93 -2.97 14.19 -25.36
N THR A 94 -4.05 14.83 -24.96
CA THR A 94 -4.51 16.07 -25.57
C THR A 94 -4.23 17.31 -24.73
N GLY A 95 -3.92 17.15 -23.44
CA GLY A 95 -3.74 18.26 -22.50
C GLY A 95 -5.05 18.99 -22.16
N ARG A 96 -6.22 18.37 -22.45
CA ARG A 96 -7.51 18.90 -21.97
C ARG A 96 -7.59 18.74 -20.48
N VAL A 97 -7.89 19.83 -19.80
CA VAL A 97 -8.01 19.93 -18.33
C VAL A 97 -9.47 20.24 -18.02
N ARG A 98 -10.05 19.50 -17.07
CA ARG A 98 -11.36 19.76 -16.48
C ARG A 98 -11.21 19.93 -14.97
N ALA A 99 -11.66 21.05 -14.47
CA ALA A 99 -11.68 21.34 -13.04
C ALA A 99 -12.79 20.53 -12.35
N VAL A 100 -12.45 19.72 -11.33
CA VAL A 100 -13.40 18.89 -10.57
C VAL A 100 -13.59 19.44 -9.16
N LYS A 101 -12.50 19.85 -8.49
CA LYS A 101 -12.51 20.45 -7.16
C LYS A 101 -11.65 21.71 -7.11
N GLY A 102 -11.95 22.63 -6.19
CA GLY A 102 -11.13 23.80 -5.92
C GLY A 102 -9.71 23.42 -5.44
N GLY A 103 -8.72 24.26 -5.74
CA GLY A 103 -7.34 24.08 -5.31
C GLY A 103 -6.31 24.53 -6.32
N GLU A 104 -5.04 24.35 -5.95
CA GLU A 104 -3.88 24.69 -6.79
C GLU A 104 -3.22 23.42 -7.32
N PHE A 105 -3.08 23.32 -8.64
CA PHE A 105 -2.56 22.14 -9.31
C PHE A 105 -1.40 22.48 -10.23
N LEU A 106 -0.42 21.57 -10.31
CA LEU A 106 0.68 21.65 -11.26
C LEU A 106 0.48 20.58 -12.34
N ILE A 107 0.39 21.00 -13.60
CA ILE A 107 0.28 20.10 -14.74
C ILE A 107 1.64 19.99 -15.41
N SER A 108 2.24 18.81 -15.37
CA SER A 108 3.51 18.52 -16.04
C SER A 108 3.26 17.90 -17.41
N ALA A 109 3.88 18.45 -18.45
CA ALA A 109 3.97 17.86 -19.80
C ALA A 109 5.34 17.19 -19.96
N ILE A 110 5.36 15.90 -20.23
CA ILE A 110 6.58 15.08 -20.27
C ILE A 110 6.73 14.47 -21.66
N VAL A 111 7.93 14.50 -22.23
CA VAL A 111 8.23 13.81 -23.49
C VAL A 111 8.31 12.31 -23.24
N ALA A 112 7.50 11.51 -23.92
CA ALA A 112 7.35 10.08 -23.69
C ALA A 112 8.67 9.30 -23.82
N THR A 113 9.56 9.73 -24.72
CA THR A 113 10.87 9.11 -25.00
C THR A 113 12.03 9.74 -24.22
N ALA A 114 11.81 10.90 -23.55
CA ALA A 114 12.83 11.62 -22.80
C ALA A 114 12.19 12.22 -21.52
N ARG A 115 11.93 11.37 -20.54
CA ARG A 115 11.18 11.70 -19.31
C ARG A 115 11.81 12.78 -18.42
N ASN A 116 13.09 13.07 -18.61
CA ASN A 116 13.79 14.16 -17.97
C ASN A 116 13.44 15.53 -18.58
N LEU A 117 12.85 15.56 -19.78
CA LEU A 117 12.37 16.78 -20.42
C LEU A 117 10.90 16.99 -20.07
N ARG A 118 10.63 18.03 -19.28
CA ARG A 118 9.28 18.40 -18.87
C ARG A 118 9.09 19.90 -18.84
N GLY A 119 7.86 20.32 -19.14
CA GLY A 119 7.36 21.66 -18.87
C GLY A 119 6.27 21.59 -17.80
N GLU A 120 5.97 22.71 -17.16
CA GLU A 120 4.98 22.78 -16.08
C GLU A 120 4.06 23.98 -16.28
N ALA A 121 2.78 23.81 -15.98
CA ALA A 121 1.79 24.87 -15.94
C ALA A 121 1.02 24.84 -14.63
N MET A 122 0.78 26.02 -14.06
CA MET A 122 -0.04 26.19 -12.85
C MET A 122 -1.51 26.27 -13.23
N VAL A 123 -2.36 25.48 -12.59
CA VAL A 123 -3.82 25.57 -12.75
C VAL A 123 -4.45 25.86 -11.39
N SER A 124 -5.01 27.07 -11.27
CA SER A 124 -5.73 27.50 -10.09
C SER A 124 -7.22 27.28 -10.31
N VAL A 125 -7.84 26.43 -9.51
CA VAL A 125 -9.29 26.21 -9.54
C VAL A 125 -9.92 26.94 -8.35
N ALA A 126 -10.79 27.91 -8.63
CA ALA A 126 -11.48 28.63 -7.59
C ALA A 126 -12.42 27.68 -6.80
N TYR A 127 -12.37 27.74 -5.47
CA TYR A 127 -13.33 27.03 -4.66
C TYR A 127 -14.74 27.57 -4.89
N PRO A 128 -15.77 26.70 -4.95
CA PRO A 128 -17.15 27.16 -4.82
C PRO A 128 -17.36 27.95 -3.53
N PRO A 129 -18.42 28.76 -3.43
CA PRO A 129 -18.73 29.46 -2.18
C PRO A 129 -18.79 28.52 -0.98
N LEU A 130 -18.37 28.99 0.18
CA LEU A 130 -18.53 28.25 1.43
C LEU A 130 -20.02 28.12 1.73
N ASP A 131 -20.51 26.89 1.95
CA ASP A 131 -21.90 26.58 2.30
C ASP A 131 -22.08 26.47 3.81
N ARG A 132 -21.20 25.71 4.47
CA ARG A 132 -21.31 25.43 5.91
C ARG A 132 -19.97 25.11 6.55
N ILE A 133 -19.95 25.22 7.88
CA ILE A 133 -18.85 24.80 8.74
C ILE A 133 -19.34 23.61 9.58
N ALA A 134 -18.63 22.52 9.59
CA ALA A 134 -18.87 21.37 10.46
C ALA A 134 -17.89 21.40 11.62
N VAL A 135 -18.38 21.48 12.87
CA VAL A 135 -17.55 21.52 14.08
C VAL A 135 -17.66 20.19 14.82
N THR A 136 -16.53 19.60 15.15
CA THR A 136 -16.42 18.36 15.94
C THR A 136 -15.52 18.59 17.15
N PRO A 137 -15.92 18.19 18.37
CA PRO A 137 -17.23 17.69 18.75
C PRO A 137 -18.35 18.74 18.67
N SER A 138 -19.60 18.26 18.51
CA SER A 138 -20.79 19.09 18.26
C SER A 138 -21.39 19.75 19.52
N GLY A 139 -20.66 19.74 20.64
CA GLY A 139 -21.08 20.32 21.89
C GLY A 139 -21.65 19.32 22.91
N GLY A 140 -22.28 19.80 23.96
CA GLY A 140 -22.83 18.99 25.03
C GLY A 140 -22.58 19.52 26.43
N SER A 141 -22.19 18.67 27.38
CA SER A 141 -21.74 19.06 28.72
C SER A 141 -20.24 18.85 28.88
N THR A 142 -19.62 19.72 29.67
CA THR A 142 -18.23 19.58 30.07
C THR A 142 -18.07 20.06 31.52
N TYR A 143 -16.88 19.98 32.06
CA TYR A 143 -16.60 20.35 33.46
C TYR A 143 -15.54 21.46 33.56
N VAL A 144 -15.62 22.24 34.62
CA VAL A 144 -14.59 23.24 34.94
C VAL A 144 -13.20 22.58 34.99
N GLY A 145 -12.26 23.19 34.29
CA GLY A 145 -10.88 22.70 34.15
C GLY A 145 -10.64 21.79 32.96
N VAL A 146 -11.68 21.33 32.24
CA VAL A 146 -11.52 20.52 31.05
C VAL A 146 -11.13 21.37 29.85
N ALA A 147 -10.17 20.90 29.07
CA ALA A 147 -9.81 21.44 27.75
C ALA A 147 -10.26 20.47 26.67
N THR A 148 -11.05 20.96 25.70
CA THR A 148 -11.58 20.16 24.58
C THR A 148 -11.08 20.72 23.26
N ARG A 149 -10.48 19.88 22.43
CA ARG A 149 -10.02 20.28 21.09
C ARG A 149 -11.18 20.16 20.10
N HIS A 150 -11.44 21.23 19.38
CA HIS A 150 -12.40 21.27 18.28
C HIS A 150 -11.68 21.31 16.95
N ARG A 151 -12.27 20.66 15.99
CA ARG A 151 -11.91 20.77 14.57
C ARG A 151 -13.11 21.38 13.83
N ALA A 152 -12.86 22.37 13.00
CA ALA A 152 -13.86 22.86 12.07
C ALA A 152 -13.44 22.50 10.65
N THR A 153 -14.36 21.92 9.89
CA THR A 153 -14.20 21.60 8.48
C THR A 153 -15.06 22.55 7.66
N LEU A 154 -14.44 23.22 6.70
CA LEU A 154 -15.14 24.12 5.78
C LEU A 154 -15.65 23.29 4.60
N LEU A 155 -16.95 23.37 4.32
CA LEU A 155 -17.60 22.63 3.24
C LEU A 155 -18.23 23.61 2.26
N ASP A 156 -17.94 23.44 0.98
CA ASP A 156 -18.47 24.27 -0.09
C ASP A 156 -19.87 23.79 -0.55
N GLU A 157 -20.49 24.49 -1.50
CA GLU A 157 -21.81 24.16 -2.05
C GLU A 157 -21.86 22.80 -2.74
N ALA A 158 -20.70 22.22 -3.13
CA ALA A 158 -20.57 20.87 -3.64
C ALA A 158 -20.37 19.82 -2.54
N ASN A 159 -20.33 20.24 -1.27
CA ASN A 159 -20.03 19.41 -0.10
C ASN A 159 -18.57 18.87 -0.10
N ASP A 160 -17.68 19.54 -0.80
CA ASP A 160 -16.25 19.26 -0.77
C ASP A 160 -15.55 20.07 0.31
N GLU A 161 -14.55 19.47 0.97
CA GLU A 161 -13.71 20.20 1.92
C GLU A 161 -12.86 21.25 1.19
N ARG A 162 -12.76 22.42 1.79
CA ARG A 162 -11.93 23.51 1.28
C ARG A 162 -11.02 24.08 2.37
N ASP A 163 -9.90 24.62 1.94
CA ASP A 163 -9.01 25.37 2.82
C ASP A 163 -9.59 26.76 3.13
N GLY A 164 -9.32 27.26 4.34
CA GLY A 164 -9.71 28.58 4.75
C GLY A 164 -9.32 28.89 6.20
N GLU A 165 -9.29 30.15 6.55
CA GLU A 165 -8.99 30.63 7.92
C GLU A 165 -10.25 30.59 8.77
N ILE A 166 -10.18 29.88 9.90
CA ILE A 166 -11.28 29.80 10.87
C ILE A 166 -10.99 30.70 12.04
N ARG A 167 -11.96 31.56 12.38
CA ARG A 167 -11.94 32.36 13.60
C ARG A 167 -12.82 31.74 14.65
N TRP A 168 -12.21 31.53 15.81
CA TRP A 168 -12.87 30.99 16.98
C TRP A 168 -13.21 32.08 17.98
N SER A 169 -14.37 31.97 18.65
CA SER A 169 -14.76 32.82 19.75
C SER A 169 -15.74 32.13 20.68
N THR A 170 -15.88 32.60 21.91
CA THR A 170 -16.89 32.16 22.87
C THR A 170 -17.82 33.30 23.21
N SER A 171 -19.06 32.98 23.61
CA SER A 171 -20.04 33.99 24.05
C SER A 171 -19.76 34.54 25.44
N ASP A 172 -19.00 33.83 26.28
CA ASP A 172 -18.66 34.21 27.64
C ASP A 172 -17.28 33.65 28.05
N GLU A 173 -16.30 34.51 28.09
CA GLU A 173 -14.91 34.15 28.43
C GLU A 173 -14.72 33.83 29.92
N GLU A 174 -15.63 34.22 30.80
CA GLU A 174 -15.60 33.82 32.21
C GLU A 174 -16.01 32.37 32.40
N VAL A 175 -16.87 31.86 31.49
CA VAL A 175 -17.30 30.45 31.47
C VAL A 175 -16.30 29.60 30.72
N ALA A 176 -15.89 30.01 29.52
CA ALA A 176 -14.86 29.28 28.74
C ALA A 176 -14.17 30.20 27.72
N THR A 177 -12.88 29.91 27.47
CA THR A 177 -12.10 30.54 26.39
C THR A 177 -11.75 29.56 25.33
N ILE A 178 -11.54 30.01 24.09
CA ILE A 178 -11.03 29.20 23.00
C ILE A 178 -9.82 29.85 22.37
N ASP A 179 -8.81 29.03 22.04
CA ASP A 179 -7.63 29.51 21.35
C ASP A 179 -7.78 29.41 19.81
N ARG A 180 -6.78 29.92 19.08
CA ARG A 180 -6.74 29.86 17.60
C ARG A 180 -6.63 28.44 17.02
N PHE A 181 -6.27 27.45 17.83
CA PHE A 181 -6.16 26.07 17.43
C PHE A 181 -7.42 25.25 17.71
N GLY A 182 -8.49 25.91 18.21
CA GLY A 182 -9.75 25.27 18.54
C GLY A 182 -9.77 24.58 19.90
N ILE A 183 -8.85 24.90 20.82
CA ILE A 183 -8.87 24.35 22.18
C ILE A 183 -9.76 25.20 23.06
N LEU A 184 -10.95 24.70 23.40
CA LEU A 184 -11.87 25.29 24.37
C LEU A 184 -11.44 24.88 25.77
N THR A 185 -11.23 25.85 26.67
CA THR A 185 -10.88 25.65 28.08
C THR A 185 -12.00 26.18 28.96
N ALA A 186 -12.62 25.33 29.77
CA ALA A 186 -13.69 25.67 30.68
C ALA A 186 -13.13 26.22 32.01
N HIS A 187 -13.58 27.39 32.44
CA HIS A 187 -13.10 28.12 33.64
C HIS A 187 -14.16 28.21 34.73
N GLY A 188 -15.41 28.47 34.36
CA GLY A 188 -16.53 28.66 35.27
C GLY A 188 -17.76 27.90 34.84
N THR A 189 -18.69 27.70 35.77
CA THR A 189 -19.98 27.03 35.49
C THR A 189 -20.94 27.94 34.72
N GLY A 190 -21.67 27.38 33.78
CA GLY A 190 -22.65 28.13 32.99
C GLY A 190 -22.86 27.55 31.60
N GLN A 191 -23.65 28.27 30.81
CA GLN A 191 -23.80 27.95 29.40
C GLN A 191 -22.91 28.88 28.56
N VAL A 192 -22.26 28.31 27.55
CA VAL A 192 -21.41 29.07 26.64
C VAL A 192 -21.62 28.58 25.20
N GLU A 193 -21.66 29.51 24.27
CA GLU A 193 -21.66 29.24 22.83
C GLU A 193 -20.23 29.36 22.30
N LEU A 194 -19.77 28.31 21.62
CA LEU A 194 -18.56 28.31 20.83
C LEU A 194 -18.94 28.63 19.40
N ARG A 195 -18.30 29.62 18.79
CA ARG A 195 -18.53 30.06 17.42
C ARG A 195 -17.29 29.83 16.57
N ALA A 196 -17.43 29.10 15.49
CA ALA A 196 -16.48 29.00 14.39
C ALA A 196 -16.97 29.85 13.23
N GLU A 197 -16.15 30.74 12.68
CA GLU A 197 -16.52 31.66 11.59
C GLU A 197 -15.46 31.67 10.50
N ALA A 198 -15.89 31.55 9.23
CA ALA A 198 -15.09 31.71 8.04
C ALA A 198 -15.95 32.29 6.91
N ASP A 199 -15.40 33.20 6.10
CA ASP A 199 -16.05 33.83 4.93
C ASP A 199 -17.48 34.37 5.18
N GLY A 200 -17.75 34.83 6.42
CA GLY A 200 -19.07 35.36 6.82
C GLY A 200 -20.11 34.27 7.19
N ILE A 201 -19.77 33.02 7.12
CA ILE A 201 -20.57 31.88 7.60
C ILE A 201 -20.09 31.51 9.00
N ALA A 202 -21.02 31.12 9.87
CA ALA A 202 -20.66 30.71 11.22
C ALA A 202 -21.46 29.49 11.65
N GLU A 203 -20.79 28.60 12.37
CA GLU A 203 -21.38 27.48 13.11
C GLU A 203 -21.26 27.75 14.61
N VAL A 204 -22.32 27.43 15.36
CA VAL A 204 -22.42 27.64 16.80
C VAL A 204 -22.67 26.31 17.51
N VAL A 205 -21.75 25.97 18.39
CA VAL A 205 -21.80 24.78 19.23
C VAL A 205 -22.04 25.21 20.67
N ARG A 206 -22.93 24.54 21.41
CA ARG A 206 -23.31 24.90 22.78
C ARG A 206 -22.76 23.95 23.80
N TYR A 207 -22.24 24.48 24.88
CA TYR A 207 -21.76 23.75 26.04
C TYR A 207 -22.46 24.21 27.33
N GLU A 208 -22.78 23.21 28.17
CA GLU A 208 -23.09 23.41 29.57
C GLU A 208 -21.86 23.02 30.38
N VAL A 209 -21.21 24.03 30.99
CA VAL A 209 -20.07 23.81 31.88
C VAL A 209 -20.56 23.60 33.31
N ARG A 210 -20.22 22.45 33.88
CA ARG A 210 -20.60 22.01 35.22
C ARG A 210 -19.44 22.04 36.19
N GLU A 211 -19.73 22.09 37.52
CA GLU A 211 -18.73 21.86 38.55
C GLU A 211 -18.04 20.50 38.35
N ASN A 212 -16.75 20.47 38.54
CA ASN A 212 -16.02 19.20 38.47
C ASN A 212 -16.24 18.38 39.77
N PRO A 213 -16.93 17.24 39.75
CA PRO A 213 -17.26 16.50 40.94
C PRO A 213 -16.15 15.57 41.41
N ALA A 214 -15.00 15.45 40.70
CA ALA A 214 -13.94 14.51 41.01
C ALA A 214 -13.33 14.71 42.39
N ALA A 215 -13.55 13.76 43.30
CA ALA A 215 -13.00 13.76 44.66
C ALA A 215 -11.90 12.70 44.84
N ARG A 216 -12.01 11.56 44.20
CA ARG A 216 -11.04 10.46 44.25
C ARG A 216 -10.80 9.90 42.85
N MET A 217 -9.59 9.41 42.64
CA MET A 217 -9.20 8.75 41.37
C MET A 217 -8.28 7.58 41.64
N THR A 218 -8.47 6.48 40.90
CA THR A 218 -7.59 5.30 40.90
C THR A 218 -7.27 4.89 39.46
N VAL A 219 -6.14 4.22 39.28
CA VAL A 219 -5.69 3.65 38.00
C VAL A 219 -5.39 2.18 38.20
N SER A 220 -5.85 1.37 37.25
CA SER A 220 -5.53 -0.07 37.16
C SER A 220 -4.99 -0.41 35.79
N ALA A 221 -4.12 -1.42 35.74
CA ALA A 221 -3.63 -2.02 34.50
C ALA A 221 -4.32 -3.36 34.25
N SER A 222 -4.50 -3.76 32.98
CA SER A 222 -5.07 -5.06 32.60
C SER A 222 -4.15 -6.24 32.97
N GLN A 223 -2.87 -5.97 33.18
CA GLN A 223 -1.85 -6.94 33.60
C GLN A 223 -0.74 -6.23 34.37
N GLU A 224 -0.05 -6.95 35.25
CA GLU A 224 1.02 -6.42 36.11
C GLU A 224 2.40 -6.54 35.47
N LEU A 225 2.54 -7.44 34.50
CA LEU A 225 3.77 -7.73 33.76
C LEU A 225 3.50 -7.76 32.27
N ALA A 226 4.34 -7.13 31.48
CA ALA A 226 4.25 -7.10 30.03
C ALA A 226 5.61 -7.36 29.38
N ARG A 227 5.60 -7.61 28.07
CA ARG A 227 6.79 -7.63 27.22
C ARG A 227 6.76 -6.42 26.30
N THR A 228 7.89 -6.05 25.75
CA THR A 228 7.92 -5.03 24.67
C THR A 228 6.92 -5.41 23.58
N GLY A 229 6.13 -4.43 23.15
CA GLY A 229 5.08 -4.61 22.14
C GLY A 229 3.78 -5.26 22.63
N ASP A 230 3.67 -5.69 23.88
CA ASP A 230 2.37 -6.09 24.45
C ASP A 230 1.53 -4.84 24.71
N VAL A 231 0.27 -4.84 24.27
CA VAL A 231 -0.67 -3.75 24.57
C VAL A 231 -1.28 -3.96 25.94
N VAL A 232 -0.99 -3.04 26.86
CA VAL A 232 -1.55 -3.03 28.22
C VAL A 232 -2.63 -1.94 28.29
N ARG A 233 -3.84 -2.33 28.69
CA ARG A 233 -4.95 -1.40 28.85
C ARG A 233 -4.97 -0.85 30.27
N PHE A 234 -4.87 0.46 30.39
CA PHE A 234 -5.06 1.18 31.65
C PHE A 234 -6.49 1.72 31.73
N ALA A 235 -7.07 1.60 32.91
CA ALA A 235 -8.39 2.15 33.21
C ALA A 235 -8.30 3.08 34.42
N ALA A 236 -8.94 4.23 34.31
CA ALA A 236 -9.09 5.18 35.41
C ALA A 236 -10.52 5.11 35.96
N ALA A 237 -10.64 5.01 37.29
CA ALA A 237 -11.91 5.15 37.98
C ALA A 237 -11.92 6.47 38.75
N VAL A 238 -12.88 7.35 38.44
CA VAL A 238 -13.09 8.65 39.09
C VAL A 238 -14.37 8.60 39.91
N GLU A 239 -14.29 9.02 41.17
CA GLU A 239 -15.42 9.05 42.09
C GLU A 239 -15.63 10.47 42.63
N ASP A 240 -16.89 10.81 42.90
CA ASP A 240 -17.29 12.03 43.60
C ASP A 240 -17.08 11.93 45.13
N ALA A 241 -17.42 12.98 45.88
CA ALA A 241 -17.26 13.02 47.32
C ALA A 241 -18.15 12.00 48.07
N THR A 242 -19.19 11.46 47.42
CA THR A 242 -20.12 10.47 47.98
C THR A 242 -19.72 9.03 47.62
N GLY A 243 -18.70 8.86 46.76
CA GLY A 243 -18.28 7.56 46.22
C GLY A 243 -19.04 7.16 44.96
N GLY A 244 -19.83 8.07 44.38
CA GLY A 244 -20.48 7.87 43.08
C GLY A 244 -19.49 7.93 41.93
N ALA A 245 -19.63 7.02 40.94
CA ALA A 245 -18.78 7.00 39.76
C ALA A 245 -19.03 8.23 38.87
N VAL A 246 -17.94 8.87 38.39
CA VAL A 246 -17.97 9.98 37.43
C VAL A 246 -17.41 9.44 36.11
N GLY A 247 -18.31 9.18 35.16
CA GLY A 247 -17.94 8.47 33.92
C GLY A 247 -17.63 9.35 32.70
N ASP A 248 -18.00 10.63 32.74
CA ASP A 248 -17.97 11.54 31.59
C ASP A 248 -16.84 12.61 31.69
N LEU A 249 -15.91 12.49 32.65
CA LEU A 249 -14.70 13.30 32.70
C LEU A 249 -13.64 12.74 31.75
N PRO A 250 -13.15 13.53 30.80
CA PRO A 250 -12.06 13.09 29.94
C PRO A 250 -10.78 12.87 30.73
N VAL A 251 -10.21 11.67 30.58
CA VAL A 251 -8.95 11.29 31.21
C VAL A 251 -7.80 11.55 30.25
N THR A 252 -6.79 12.27 30.71
CA THR A 252 -5.54 12.43 29.97
C THR A 252 -4.49 11.50 30.53
N TRP A 253 -3.89 10.71 29.65
CA TRP A 253 -2.85 9.75 29.97
C TRP A 253 -1.46 10.32 29.70
N THR A 254 -0.52 10.02 30.59
CA THR A 254 0.91 10.27 30.38
C THR A 254 1.72 9.09 30.89
N VAL A 255 2.86 8.86 30.26
CA VAL A 255 3.80 7.81 30.65
C VAL A 255 5.17 8.43 30.91
N THR A 256 5.84 7.92 31.95
CA THR A 256 7.23 8.24 32.27
C THR A 256 8.02 6.95 32.38
N ALA A 257 9.12 6.86 31.65
CA ALA A 257 10.06 5.77 31.74
C ALA A 257 11.04 5.96 32.92
N ASP A 258 11.50 4.87 33.54
CA ASP A 258 12.61 4.94 34.47
C ASP A 258 13.86 5.49 33.80
N PRO A 259 14.63 6.41 34.42
CA PRO A 259 15.83 7.00 33.80
C PRO A 259 16.94 6.00 33.43
N SER A 260 16.90 4.78 33.96
CA SER A 260 17.83 3.70 33.56
C SER A 260 17.52 3.07 32.22
N ILE A 261 16.38 3.38 31.59
CA ILE A 261 16.01 2.85 30.27
C ILE A 261 16.87 3.55 29.21
N GLU A 262 17.68 2.75 28.52
CA GLU A 262 18.54 3.21 27.42
C GLU A 262 17.72 3.33 26.12
N ALA A 263 16.87 4.34 26.02
CA ALA A 263 16.11 4.63 24.79
C ALA A 263 16.96 5.39 23.79
N THR A 264 16.70 5.19 22.51
CA THR A 264 17.32 5.97 21.43
C THR A 264 16.62 7.32 21.27
N ALA A 265 17.30 8.29 20.64
CA ALA A 265 16.73 9.62 20.45
C ALA A 265 15.51 9.63 19.49
N ASP A 266 15.42 8.64 18.62
CA ASP A 266 14.43 8.58 17.54
C ASP A 266 13.18 7.75 17.90
N ILE A 267 13.22 6.98 19.01
CA ILE A 267 12.12 6.10 19.43
C ILE A 267 11.72 6.46 20.86
N PRO A 268 10.45 6.82 21.10
CA PRO A 268 9.98 7.06 22.47
C PRO A 268 10.07 5.75 23.27
N PRO A 269 10.36 5.78 24.59
CA PRO A 269 10.44 4.57 25.40
C PRO A 269 9.14 3.76 25.42
N ALA A 270 8.00 4.45 25.40
CA ALA A 270 6.66 3.88 25.35
C ALA A 270 5.66 4.94 24.88
N GLU A 271 4.50 4.47 24.42
CA GLU A 271 3.35 5.29 24.05
C GLU A 271 2.12 4.88 24.84
N ILE A 272 1.22 5.82 25.05
CA ILE A 272 -0.11 5.59 25.62
C ILE A 272 -1.10 6.51 24.92
N ASP A 273 -2.19 5.97 24.41
CA ASP A 273 -3.20 6.75 23.69
C ASP A 273 -4.33 7.25 24.61
N GLU A 274 -5.28 7.96 24.02
CA GLU A 274 -6.43 8.52 24.74
C GLU A 274 -7.34 7.45 25.34
N GLN A 275 -7.34 6.23 24.82
CA GLN A 275 -8.09 5.08 25.30
C GLN A 275 -7.34 4.34 26.43
N GLY A 276 -6.14 4.76 26.80
CA GLY A 276 -5.31 4.11 27.81
C GLY A 276 -4.64 2.83 27.29
N ARG A 277 -4.48 2.64 25.98
CA ARG A 277 -3.69 1.56 25.38
C ARG A 277 -2.21 1.94 25.43
N PHE A 278 -1.47 1.24 26.24
CA PHE A 278 -0.03 1.44 26.43
C PHE A 278 0.75 0.38 25.67
N VAL A 279 1.85 0.78 25.07
CA VAL A 279 2.85 -0.10 24.47
C VAL A 279 4.26 0.41 24.77
N ALA A 280 5.19 -0.50 25.15
CA ALA A 280 6.58 -0.14 25.37
C ALA A 280 7.48 -0.70 24.25
N TYR A 281 8.50 0.07 23.90
CA TYR A 281 9.53 -0.28 22.91
C TYR A 281 10.80 -0.81 23.59
N PHE A 282 11.05 -0.44 24.83
CA PHE A 282 12.22 -0.85 25.60
C PHE A 282 11.78 -1.55 26.90
N PRO A 283 12.55 -2.56 27.39
CA PRO A 283 12.29 -3.17 28.67
C PRO A 283 12.63 -2.20 29.82
N GLY A 284 11.90 -2.30 30.93
CA GLY A 284 12.12 -1.49 32.12
C GLY A 284 10.85 -1.21 32.89
N VAL A 285 10.92 -0.26 33.84
CA VAL A 285 9.79 0.13 34.66
C VAL A 285 9.19 1.45 34.15
N TYR A 286 7.89 1.44 33.97
CA TYR A 286 7.13 2.60 33.50
C TYR A 286 6.13 3.05 34.55
N THR A 287 5.98 4.36 34.71
CA THR A 287 4.91 4.94 35.51
C THR A 287 3.88 5.56 34.59
N VAL A 288 2.65 5.05 34.65
CA VAL A 288 1.50 5.57 33.93
C VAL A 288 0.69 6.44 34.87
N VAL A 289 0.38 7.65 34.42
CA VAL A 289 -0.39 8.65 35.14
C VAL A 289 -1.65 8.99 34.38
N ALA A 290 -2.78 8.83 35.05
CA ALA A 290 -4.05 9.34 34.58
C ALA A 290 -4.33 10.68 35.24
N ASN A 291 -4.79 11.66 34.47
CA ASN A 291 -5.12 12.99 34.94
C ASN A 291 -6.55 13.35 34.54
N VAL A 292 -7.28 13.93 35.47
CA VAL A 292 -8.48 14.74 35.23
C VAL A 292 -8.27 16.09 35.90
N PRO A 293 -9.03 17.16 35.56
CA PRO A 293 -8.88 18.45 36.22
C PRO A 293 -8.91 18.33 37.76
N GLY A 294 -7.84 18.77 38.40
CA GLY A 294 -7.70 18.78 39.86
C GLY A 294 -7.39 17.41 40.52
N ARG A 295 -7.26 16.33 39.77
CA ARG A 295 -6.91 14.99 40.31
C ARG A 295 -5.97 14.24 39.38
N ALA A 296 -5.10 13.45 39.97
CA ALA A 296 -4.24 12.52 39.28
C ALA A 296 -4.09 11.22 40.08
N ALA A 297 -3.95 10.11 39.35
CA ALA A 297 -3.59 8.81 39.93
C ALA A 297 -2.50 8.17 39.07
N ARG A 298 -1.70 7.30 39.66
CA ARG A 298 -0.61 6.64 38.97
C ARG A 298 -0.47 5.19 39.38
N THR A 299 0.07 4.38 38.49
CA THR A 299 0.51 3.01 38.75
C THR A 299 1.79 2.72 37.97
N SER A 300 2.52 1.67 38.37
CA SER A 300 3.74 1.26 37.67
C SER A 300 3.53 -0.08 36.98
N LEU A 301 4.23 -0.28 35.87
CA LEU A 301 4.26 -1.50 35.08
C LEU A 301 5.71 -1.90 34.80
N GLU A 302 6.04 -3.17 35.00
CA GLU A 302 7.31 -3.75 34.59
C GLU A 302 7.17 -4.37 33.20
N VAL A 303 8.10 -4.04 32.29
CA VAL A 303 8.15 -4.53 30.92
C VAL A 303 9.44 -5.30 30.69
N HIS A 304 9.32 -6.54 30.26
CA HIS A 304 10.43 -7.42 29.90
C HIS A 304 10.70 -7.39 28.39
N PRO A 305 11.92 -7.77 27.95
CA PRO A 305 12.19 -7.96 26.52
C PRO A 305 11.30 -9.06 25.92
N ARG A 306 10.88 -8.90 24.68
CA ARG A 306 10.06 -9.92 23.99
C ARG A 306 10.83 -11.20 23.69
N HIS A 307 12.12 -11.15 23.39
CA HIS A 307 13.00 -12.30 23.08
C HIS A 307 12.36 -13.36 22.18
N ALA A 308 12.05 -12.99 20.94
CA ALA A 308 11.28 -13.85 20.05
C ALA A 308 12.04 -14.26 18.78
N SER A 309 13.36 -14.06 18.70
CA SER A 309 14.11 -14.42 17.49
C SER A 309 14.10 -15.92 17.21
N GLN A 310 13.93 -16.27 15.94
CA GLN A 310 14.00 -17.63 15.41
C GLN A 310 15.01 -17.67 14.25
N GLU A 311 15.57 -18.83 13.99
CA GLU A 311 16.46 -19.04 12.87
C GLU A 311 15.62 -19.39 11.61
N VAL A 312 16.05 -18.89 10.45
CA VAL A 312 15.55 -19.32 9.13
C VAL A 312 16.67 -20.06 8.44
N THR A 313 16.45 -21.33 8.13
CA THR A 313 17.40 -22.18 7.44
C THR A 313 17.03 -22.32 5.96
N PHE A 314 18.03 -22.29 5.09
CA PHE A 314 17.88 -22.63 3.69
C PHE A 314 17.50 -24.10 3.54
N VAL A 315 16.51 -24.38 2.70
CA VAL A 315 16.08 -25.74 2.38
C VAL A 315 16.45 -26.09 0.96
N GLY A 316 16.01 -25.31 -0.03
CA GLY A 316 16.28 -25.59 -1.43
C GLY A 316 15.95 -24.43 -2.36
N GLN A 317 16.32 -24.59 -3.65
CA GLN A 317 16.09 -23.58 -4.68
C GLN A 317 15.74 -24.24 -6.00
N GLY A 318 14.68 -23.77 -6.66
CA GLY A 318 14.39 -23.98 -8.07
C GLY A 318 14.92 -22.78 -8.86
N GLN A 319 16.11 -22.91 -9.44
CA GLN A 319 16.82 -21.78 -10.04
C GLN A 319 16.21 -21.33 -11.37
N VAL A 320 15.96 -20.02 -11.49
CA VAL A 320 15.69 -19.30 -12.75
C VAL A 320 16.66 -18.13 -12.82
N ASN A 321 17.59 -18.14 -13.75
CA ASN A 321 18.69 -17.18 -13.84
C ASN A 321 18.78 -16.43 -15.18
N ASN A 322 17.85 -16.66 -16.07
CA ASN A 322 17.75 -16.02 -17.38
C ASN A 322 16.58 -15.06 -17.49
N GLU A 323 15.61 -15.14 -16.59
CA GLU A 323 14.38 -14.35 -16.58
C GLU A 323 14.00 -13.95 -15.16
N ARG A 324 13.13 -12.94 -15.03
CA ARG A 324 12.63 -12.45 -13.76
C ARG A 324 11.42 -13.27 -13.33
N THR A 325 11.48 -13.86 -12.16
CA THR A 325 10.36 -14.57 -11.54
C THR A 325 9.41 -13.57 -10.89
N SER A 326 8.11 -13.81 -10.97
CA SER A 326 7.10 -13.00 -10.30
C SER A 326 6.40 -13.77 -9.18
N ASP A 327 5.09 -13.83 -9.15
CA ASP A 327 4.34 -14.47 -8.08
C ASP A 327 4.41 -16.00 -8.14
N LEU A 328 3.97 -16.65 -7.06
CA LEU A 328 3.95 -18.12 -6.94
C LEU A 328 2.63 -18.60 -6.34
N TRP A 329 2.37 -19.89 -6.56
CA TRP A 329 1.39 -20.64 -5.79
C TRP A 329 1.91 -22.05 -5.53
N VAL A 330 1.78 -22.53 -4.29
CA VAL A 330 2.20 -23.89 -3.88
C VAL A 330 0.97 -24.67 -3.46
N TRP A 331 0.84 -25.92 -3.96
CA TRP A 331 -0.34 -26.74 -3.70
C TRP A 331 -0.01 -28.23 -3.62
N GLU A 332 -0.91 -29.01 -3.04
CA GLU A 332 -0.88 -30.48 -3.16
C GLU A 332 -1.61 -30.90 -4.42
N GLY A 333 -0.93 -31.60 -5.31
CA GLY A 333 -1.51 -32.15 -6.53
C GLY A 333 -2.47 -33.30 -6.25
N ILE A 334 -3.30 -33.65 -7.24
CA ILE A 334 -4.28 -34.77 -7.14
C ILE A 334 -3.62 -36.13 -6.92
N ASP A 335 -2.35 -36.24 -7.17
CA ASP A 335 -1.51 -37.44 -6.93
C ASP A 335 -0.89 -37.47 -5.52
N GLY A 336 -1.15 -36.47 -4.70
CA GLY A 336 -0.65 -36.32 -3.34
C GLY A 336 0.79 -35.83 -3.24
N ARG A 337 1.39 -35.39 -4.33
CA ARG A 337 2.69 -34.72 -4.35
C ARG A 337 2.51 -33.21 -4.21
N ASP A 338 3.57 -32.55 -3.80
CA ASP A 338 3.56 -31.08 -3.66
C ASP A 338 4.18 -30.41 -4.89
N TYR A 339 3.51 -29.40 -5.38
CA TYR A 339 3.92 -28.66 -6.56
C TYR A 339 3.93 -27.15 -6.30
N ALA A 340 4.70 -26.44 -7.13
CA ALA A 340 4.66 -24.97 -7.18
C ALA A 340 4.54 -24.52 -8.65
N ILE A 341 3.87 -23.40 -8.87
CA ILE A 341 3.87 -22.65 -10.11
C ILE A 341 4.48 -21.28 -9.85
N THR A 342 5.32 -20.79 -10.75
CA THR A 342 5.89 -19.44 -10.70
C THR A 342 5.65 -18.72 -12.00
N GLY A 343 5.18 -17.47 -11.90
CA GLY A 343 5.03 -16.57 -13.02
C GLY A 343 6.35 -15.86 -13.38
N THR A 344 6.32 -15.03 -14.41
CA THR A 344 7.46 -14.21 -14.81
C THR A 344 7.06 -12.77 -15.13
N HIS A 345 7.99 -11.85 -14.90
CA HIS A 345 7.79 -10.43 -15.15
C HIS A 345 8.69 -9.92 -16.27
N ALA A 346 8.10 -9.39 -17.35
CA ALA A 346 8.80 -8.90 -18.53
C ALA A 346 9.73 -9.97 -19.18
N ALA A 347 9.26 -11.21 -19.25
CA ALA A 347 9.99 -12.40 -19.62
C ALA A 347 9.30 -13.22 -20.73
N ALA A 348 8.72 -12.57 -21.69
CA ALA A 348 8.08 -13.19 -22.86
C ALA A 348 6.99 -14.24 -22.55
N GLY A 349 6.30 -14.12 -21.41
CA GLY A 349 5.15 -14.95 -21.06
C GLY A 349 5.47 -16.36 -20.58
N ALA A 350 6.67 -16.60 -20.08
CA ALA A 350 7.04 -17.90 -19.52
C ALA A 350 6.40 -18.14 -18.15
N VAL A 351 6.07 -19.40 -17.85
CA VAL A 351 5.58 -19.89 -16.55
C VAL A 351 6.22 -21.22 -16.27
N TYR A 352 6.66 -21.48 -15.05
CA TYR A 352 7.37 -22.67 -14.65
C TYR A 352 6.60 -23.48 -13.61
N PHE A 353 6.61 -24.80 -13.76
CA PHE A 353 6.02 -25.76 -12.84
C PHE A 353 7.12 -26.56 -12.16
N TRP A 354 6.97 -26.78 -10.87
CA TRP A 354 7.97 -27.41 -10.02
C TRP A 354 7.36 -28.53 -9.20
N ASP A 355 8.02 -29.67 -9.11
CA ASP A 355 7.80 -30.64 -8.07
C ASP A 355 8.61 -30.22 -6.85
N VAL A 356 7.92 -29.92 -5.76
CA VAL A 356 8.49 -29.49 -4.49
C VAL A 356 8.18 -30.46 -3.34
N THR A 357 7.81 -31.71 -3.69
CA THR A 357 7.56 -32.81 -2.73
C THR A 357 8.78 -33.01 -1.82
N ASP A 358 9.98 -32.92 -2.39
CA ASP A 358 11.20 -32.70 -1.63
C ASP A 358 11.62 -31.22 -1.75
N PRO A 359 11.29 -30.38 -0.75
CA PRO A 359 11.60 -28.95 -0.83
C PRO A 359 13.10 -28.65 -0.84
N ALA A 360 13.95 -29.63 -0.48
CA ALA A 360 15.40 -29.50 -0.56
C ALA A 360 15.94 -29.64 -1.99
N SER A 361 15.14 -30.16 -2.91
CA SER A 361 15.52 -30.41 -4.29
C SER A 361 14.37 -30.15 -5.26
N PRO A 362 13.91 -28.88 -5.39
CA PRO A 362 12.86 -28.54 -6.33
C PRO A 362 13.24 -28.92 -7.75
N VAL A 363 12.33 -29.60 -8.46
CA VAL A 363 12.56 -30.08 -9.84
C VAL A 363 11.58 -29.40 -10.78
N MET A 364 12.05 -28.68 -11.77
CA MET A 364 11.18 -28.16 -12.83
C MET A 364 10.58 -29.34 -13.61
N THR A 365 9.26 -29.47 -13.59
CA THR A 365 8.52 -30.57 -14.23
C THR A 365 8.01 -30.17 -15.60
N ASP A 366 7.66 -28.90 -15.78
CA ASP A 366 7.19 -28.36 -17.05
C ASP A 366 7.41 -26.84 -17.13
N SER A 367 7.30 -26.31 -18.34
CA SER A 367 7.27 -24.88 -18.60
C SER A 367 6.40 -24.58 -19.82
N ILE A 368 5.59 -23.54 -19.72
CA ILE A 368 4.77 -23.06 -20.83
C ILE A 368 5.11 -21.62 -21.16
N VAL A 369 4.88 -21.24 -22.42
CA VAL A 369 5.03 -19.87 -22.90
C VAL A 369 3.71 -19.46 -23.54
N VAL A 370 3.14 -18.35 -23.07
CA VAL A 370 1.92 -17.77 -23.63
C VAL A 370 2.22 -16.44 -24.31
N ASP A 371 1.33 -15.99 -25.21
CA ASP A 371 1.46 -14.68 -25.84
C ASP A 371 1.20 -13.57 -24.80
N ALA A 372 2.23 -13.24 -24.04
CA ALA A 372 2.24 -12.18 -23.04
C ALA A 372 3.65 -11.60 -22.86
N ARG A 373 3.76 -10.35 -22.46
CA ARG A 373 5.02 -9.77 -21.97
C ARG A 373 5.28 -10.20 -20.52
N THR A 374 4.19 -10.32 -19.76
CA THR A 374 4.23 -10.59 -18.31
C THR A 374 3.11 -11.56 -17.97
N THR A 375 3.42 -12.59 -17.22
CA THR A 375 2.51 -13.53 -16.56
C THR A 375 2.72 -13.35 -15.05
N ASN A 376 2.27 -12.18 -14.54
CA ASN A 376 2.65 -11.71 -13.21
C ASN A 376 2.13 -12.62 -12.09
N ASP A 377 0.83 -12.90 -12.14
CA ASP A 377 0.15 -13.63 -11.08
C ASP A 377 -0.32 -15.00 -11.55
N VAL A 378 -0.23 -15.95 -10.64
CA VAL A 378 -0.52 -17.37 -10.86
C VAL A 378 -1.30 -17.91 -9.66
N LYS A 379 -2.42 -18.58 -9.90
CA LYS A 379 -3.22 -19.20 -8.84
C LYS A 379 -3.69 -20.58 -9.28
N VAL A 380 -3.97 -21.45 -8.31
CA VAL A 380 -4.46 -22.80 -8.53
C VAL A 380 -5.81 -22.96 -7.82
N SER A 381 -6.74 -23.67 -8.45
CA SER A 381 -8.02 -24.03 -7.86
C SER A 381 -7.85 -24.87 -6.59
N GLU A 382 -8.79 -24.77 -5.66
CA GLU A 382 -8.74 -25.46 -4.37
C GLU A 382 -8.57 -26.99 -4.50
N ASN A 383 -9.08 -27.59 -5.59
CA ASN A 383 -8.94 -29.02 -5.86
C ASN A 383 -7.62 -29.41 -6.56
N GLY A 384 -6.76 -28.43 -6.88
CA GLY A 384 -5.46 -28.64 -7.51
C GLY A 384 -5.50 -29.01 -8.99
N GLU A 385 -6.67 -28.91 -9.66
CA GLU A 385 -6.84 -29.38 -11.04
C GLU A 385 -6.58 -28.30 -12.09
N ILE A 386 -6.92 -27.04 -11.76
CA ILE A 386 -6.90 -25.90 -12.68
C ILE A 386 -5.91 -24.86 -12.20
N CYS A 387 -4.98 -24.46 -13.06
CA CYS A 387 -4.15 -23.29 -12.86
C CYS A 387 -4.67 -22.15 -13.71
N VAL A 388 -4.62 -20.94 -13.17
CA VAL A 388 -4.96 -19.71 -13.89
C VAL A 388 -3.77 -18.78 -13.81
N ILE A 389 -3.36 -18.25 -14.96
CA ILE A 389 -2.27 -17.28 -15.06
C ILE A 389 -2.76 -15.97 -15.65
N SER A 390 -2.24 -14.88 -15.14
CA SER A 390 -2.51 -13.54 -15.66
C SER A 390 -1.77 -13.29 -16.97
N ARG A 391 -2.30 -12.39 -17.81
CA ARG A 391 -1.76 -12.11 -19.14
C ARG A 391 -1.73 -10.61 -19.39
N GLU A 392 -0.53 -10.07 -19.45
CA GLU A 392 -0.28 -8.66 -19.77
C GLU A 392 0.60 -8.48 -21.01
N GLY A 393 0.31 -7.43 -21.79
CA GLY A 393 1.12 -7.06 -22.94
C GLY A 393 1.10 -8.10 -24.05
N ALA A 394 -0.05 -8.75 -24.26
CA ALA A 394 -0.28 -9.65 -25.37
C ALA A 394 -0.10 -8.94 -26.72
N SER A 395 0.42 -9.67 -27.72
CA SER A 395 0.71 -9.11 -29.06
C SER A 395 -0.54 -8.56 -29.74
N ASN A 396 -1.71 -9.19 -29.52
CA ASN A 396 -3.02 -8.79 -29.99
C ASN A 396 -3.69 -7.68 -29.17
N ARG A 397 -3.07 -7.26 -28.04
CA ARG A 397 -3.58 -6.27 -27.07
C ARG A 397 -4.91 -6.64 -26.39
N ARG A 398 -5.32 -7.90 -26.42
CA ARG A 398 -6.54 -8.36 -25.75
C ARG A 398 -6.29 -8.82 -24.33
N ASN A 399 -5.04 -9.21 -24.00
CA ASN A 399 -4.63 -9.59 -22.65
C ASN A 399 -5.51 -10.72 -22.04
N GLY A 400 -5.92 -10.59 -20.76
CA GLY A 400 -6.84 -11.52 -20.13
C GLY A 400 -6.18 -12.54 -19.21
N ILE A 401 -6.76 -13.73 -19.14
CA ILE A 401 -6.28 -14.87 -18.34
C ILE A 401 -6.13 -16.10 -19.22
N VAL A 402 -5.22 -17.00 -18.83
CA VAL A 402 -5.07 -18.30 -19.46
C VAL A 402 -5.40 -19.39 -18.42
N ILE A 403 -6.24 -20.34 -18.82
CA ILE A 403 -6.70 -21.44 -17.98
C ILE A 403 -5.99 -22.71 -18.44
N LEU A 404 -5.37 -23.41 -17.49
CA LEU A 404 -4.51 -24.56 -17.72
C LEU A 404 -5.03 -25.78 -16.98
N ASP A 405 -4.81 -26.95 -17.56
CA ASP A 405 -4.98 -28.26 -16.92
C ASP A 405 -3.72 -28.57 -16.12
N CYS A 406 -3.81 -28.55 -14.80
CA CYS A 406 -2.73 -28.82 -13.87
C CYS A 406 -2.87 -30.17 -13.15
N ARG A 407 -3.77 -31.07 -13.60
CA ARG A 407 -3.90 -32.41 -13.03
C ARG A 407 -2.62 -33.24 -13.17
N ASN A 408 -1.83 -32.93 -14.18
CA ASN A 408 -0.47 -33.47 -14.34
C ASN A 408 0.54 -32.33 -14.51
N PRO A 409 1.17 -31.82 -13.43
CA PRO A 409 2.14 -30.72 -13.51
C PRO A 409 3.44 -31.05 -14.27
N GLY A 410 3.59 -32.28 -14.80
CA GLY A 410 4.66 -32.66 -15.71
C GLY A 410 4.27 -32.65 -17.21
N ASP A 411 3.02 -32.31 -17.53
CA ASP A 411 2.50 -32.23 -18.91
C ASP A 411 1.27 -31.25 -18.89
N VAL A 412 1.55 -29.97 -18.61
CA VAL A 412 0.54 -28.95 -18.46
C VAL A 412 0.04 -28.49 -19.82
N THR A 413 -1.27 -28.43 -20.00
CA THR A 413 -1.88 -28.03 -21.27
C THR A 413 -2.82 -26.87 -21.10
N GLN A 414 -2.84 -25.98 -22.09
CA GLN A 414 -3.79 -24.87 -22.13
C GLN A 414 -5.19 -25.41 -22.47
N ILE A 415 -6.15 -25.14 -21.59
CA ILE A 415 -7.57 -25.44 -21.83
C ILE A 415 -8.20 -24.32 -22.65
N SER A 416 -8.10 -23.07 -22.16
CA SER A 416 -8.74 -21.92 -22.79
C SER A 416 -8.05 -20.60 -22.45
N VAL A 417 -8.48 -19.54 -23.13
CA VAL A 417 -8.11 -18.16 -22.85
C VAL A 417 -9.41 -17.35 -22.73
N PHE A 418 -9.50 -16.56 -21.68
CA PHE A 418 -10.57 -15.57 -21.55
C PHE A 418 -9.98 -14.17 -21.64
N ASP A 419 -10.34 -13.43 -22.69
CA ASP A 419 -9.80 -12.07 -22.99
C ASP A 419 -10.89 -11.06 -23.35
N ASP A 420 -12.17 -11.39 -23.12
CA ASP A 420 -13.29 -10.52 -23.43
C ASP A 420 -13.33 -9.31 -22.47
N GLU A 421 -13.19 -8.11 -23.04
CA GLU A 421 -13.12 -6.82 -22.34
C GLU A 421 -12.00 -6.71 -21.25
N LEU A 422 -10.98 -7.56 -21.28
CA LEU A 422 -9.83 -7.50 -20.36
C LEU A 422 -8.61 -6.77 -20.97
N THR A 423 -8.86 -5.83 -21.86
CA THR A 423 -7.85 -5.13 -22.67
C THR A 423 -6.90 -4.24 -21.85
N GLY A 424 -7.25 -3.87 -20.63
CA GLY A 424 -6.37 -3.14 -19.71
C GLY A 424 -5.14 -3.95 -19.26
N GLY A 425 -5.20 -5.26 -19.43
CA GLY A 425 -4.24 -6.23 -18.90
C GLY A 425 -4.67 -6.74 -17.52
N VAL A 426 -4.44 -8.02 -17.28
CA VAL A 426 -4.65 -8.63 -15.97
C VAL A 426 -3.30 -8.77 -15.32
N HIS A 427 -3.04 -7.92 -14.32
CA HIS A 427 -1.80 -7.96 -13.53
C HIS A 427 -1.92 -8.97 -12.39
N ASN A 428 -2.97 -8.85 -11.60
CA ASN A 428 -3.28 -9.75 -10.49
C ASN A 428 -4.65 -10.41 -10.67
N LEU A 429 -4.81 -11.58 -10.09
CA LEU A 429 -6.06 -12.34 -10.08
C LEU A 429 -6.16 -13.19 -8.81
N PHE A 430 -7.35 -13.65 -8.48
CA PHE A 430 -7.55 -14.65 -7.44
C PHE A 430 -8.51 -15.73 -7.94
N VAL A 431 -8.24 -16.97 -7.57
CA VAL A 431 -9.14 -18.10 -7.83
C VAL A 431 -9.84 -18.48 -6.52
N TYR A 432 -11.15 -18.38 -6.50
CA TYR A 432 -11.94 -18.72 -5.33
C TYR A 432 -13.17 -19.51 -5.76
N GLN A 433 -13.30 -20.73 -5.24
CA GLN A 433 -14.28 -21.70 -5.72
C GLN A 433 -14.16 -21.88 -7.26
N ASP A 434 -15.24 -21.88 -7.99
CA ASP A 434 -15.24 -22.03 -9.47
C ASP A 434 -15.20 -20.67 -10.21
N HIS A 435 -14.53 -19.66 -9.61
CA HIS A 435 -14.47 -18.31 -10.17
C HIS A 435 -13.06 -17.74 -10.16
N VAL A 436 -12.74 -17.00 -11.21
CA VAL A 436 -11.54 -16.16 -11.30
C VAL A 436 -11.95 -14.69 -11.13
N TYR A 437 -11.34 -14.03 -10.18
CA TYR A 437 -11.49 -12.60 -9.96
C TYR A 437 -10.28 -11.91 -10.58
N ALA A 438 -10.47 -11.37 -11.80
CA ALA A 438 -9.39 -10.83 -12.61
C ALA A 438 -9.35 -9.30 -12.50
N VAL A 439 -8.28 -8.75 -11.93
CA VAL A 439 -8.05 -7.30 -11.87
C VAL A 439 -7.71 -6.78 -13.28
N ASN A 440 -8.61 -6.01 -13.85
CA ASN A 440 -8.48 -5.48 -15.20
C ASN A 440 -7.93 -4.05 -15.13
N ASN A 441 -6.64 -3.93 -15.03
CA ASN A 441 -5.85 -2.68 -14.89
C ASN A 441 -6.67 -1.38 -15.01
N GLY A 442 -7.15 -0.90 -13.85
CA GLY A 442 -8.09 0.21 -13.73
C GLY A 442 -9.00 0.04 -12.52
N ARG A 443 -10.20 0.62 -12.56
CA ARG A 443 -11.12 0.68 -11.42
C ARG A 443 -11.87 -0.61 -11.10
N ARG A 444 -11.65 -1.69 -11.85
CA ARG A 444 -12.51 -2.85 -11.76
C ARG A 444 -11.77 -4.17 -11.69
N PHE A 445 -12.44 -5.17 -11.12
CA PHE A 445 -12.19 -6.55 -11.41
C PHE A 445 -13.42 -7.19 -12.07
N ASP A 446 -13.17 -8.18 -12.92
CA ASP A 446 -14.20 -8.99 -13.58
C ASP A 446 -14.24 -10.38 -12.91
N VAL A 447 -15.44 -10.93 -12.72
CA VAL A 447 -15.64 -12.28 -12.15
C VAL A 447 -16.00 -13.23 -13.26
N ILE A 448 -15.13 -14.23 -13.49
CA ILE A 448 -15.24 -15.20 -14.56
C ILE A 448 -15.54 -16.57 -13.95
N ASN A 449 -16.66 -17.17 -14.31
CA ASN A 449 -17.00 -18.54 -13.95
C ASN A 449 -16.14 -19.51 -14.79
N ILE A 450 -15.52 -20.49 -14.12
CA ILE A 450 -14.66 -21.54 -14.68
C ILE A 450 -15.12 -22.94 -14.28
N GLU A 451 -16.37 -23.13 -13.85
CA GLU A 451 -16.95 -24.46 -13.60
C GLU A 451 -16.80 -25.38 -14.82
N ASP A 452 -16.96 -24.82 -16.03
CA ASP A 452 -16.49 -25.41 -17.28
C ASP A 452 -15.26 -24.63 -17.79
N PRO A 453 -14.04 -25.07 -17.48
CA PRO A 453 -12.83 -24.32 -17.83
C PRO A 453 -12.58 -24.23 -19.34
N ALA A 454 -13.28 -25.03 -20.17
CA ALA A 454 -13.22 -24.94 -21.61
C ALA A 454 -14.13 -23.81 -22.17
N ASN A 455 -15.14 -23.40 -21.42
CA ASN A 455 -16.11 -22.37 -21.79
C ASN A 455 -16.25 -21.29 -20.70
N PRO A 456 -15.17 -20.62 -20.28
CA PRO A 456 -15.22 -19.60 -19.26
C PRO A 456 -16.10 -18.42 -19.70
N HIS A 457 -16.83 -17.83 -18.77
CA HIS A 457 -17.70 -16.72 -19.07
C HIS A 457 -17.82 -15.75 -17.89
N ARG A 458 -17.95 -14.45 -18.16
CA ARG A 458 -18.14 -13.43 -17.14
C ARG A 458 -19.52 -13.56 -16.49
N VAL A 459 -19.54 -13.58 -15.16
CA VAL A 459 -20.79 -13.62 -14.37
C VAL A 459 -21.02 -12.35 -13.58
N GLY A 460 -19.97 -11.60 -13.27
CA GLY A 460 -20.06 -10.39 -12.45
C GLY A 460 -18.91 -9.43 -12.69
N ARG A 461 -19.01 -8.30 -12.01
CA ARG A 461 -18.02 -7.24 -12.07
C ARG A 461 -18.18 -6.36 -10.82
N PHE A 462 -17.07 -5.88 -10.29
CA PHE A 462 -17.04 -4.77 -9.33
C PHE A 462 -16.25 -3.62 -9.93
N GLU A 463 -16.70 -2.40 -9.71
CA GLU A 463 -16.02 -1.20 -10.18
C GLU A 463 -16.02 -0.13 -9.07
N LEU A 464 -14.86 0.45 -8.79
CA LEU A 464 -14.74 1.59 -7.88
C LEU A 464 -15.52 2.80 -8.44
N ASP A 465 -16.20 3.52 -7.56
CA ASP A 465 -17.16 4.58 -7.88
C ASP A 465 -16.51 5.87 -8.43
N THR A 466 -15.23 6.08 -8.16
CA THR A 466 -14.54 7.34 -8.47
C THR A 466 -13.61 7.21 -9.68
N PRO A 467 -13.70 8.11 -10.69
CA PRO A 467 -12.74 8.16 -11.78
C PRO A 467 -11.31 8.37 -11.30
N GLY A 468 -10.36 7.65 -11.91
CA GLY A 468 -8.94 7.70 -11.56
C GLY A 468 -8.52 6.74 -10.44
N HIS A 469 -9.46 6.13 -9.73
CA HIS A 469 -9.17 5.01 -8.83
C HIS A 469 -8.68 3.80 -9.62
N SER A 470 -7.89 2.95 -8.98
CA SER A 470 -7.34 1.76 -9.63
C SER A 470 -7.15 0.64 -8.61
N ILE A 471 -7.76 -0.51 -8.89
CA ILE A 471 -7.50 -1.75 -8.18
C ILE A 471 -6.16 -2.29 -8.68
N HIS A 472 -5.29 -2.71 -7.75
CA HIS A 472 -4.02 -3.34 -8.08
C HIS A 472 -4.03 -4.84 -7.82
N ASP A 473 -4.44 -5.24 -6.62
CA ASP A 473 -4.45 -6.64 -6.21
C ASP A 473 -5.77 -7.02 -5.53
N ILE A 474 -6.02 -8.31 -5.43
CA ILE A 474 -7.21 -8.88 -4.81
C ILE A 474 -6.84 -10.18 -4.08
N TRP A 475 -7.23 -10.27 -2.81
CA TRP A 475 -7.14 -11.46 -1.99
C TRP A 475 -8.52 -11.86 -1.47
N ILE A 476 -8.88 -13.16 -1.48
CA ILE A 476 -10.21 -13.60 -1.05
C ILE A 476 -10.10 -14.64 0.06
N VAL A 477 -10.81 -14.38 1.15
CA VAL A 477 -10.95 -15.32 2.28
C VAL A 477 -12.42 -15.35 2.69
N ASP A 478 -12.96 -16.56 2.84
CA ASP A 478 -14.35 -16.80 3.29
C ASP A 478 -15.41 -15.98 2.52
N GLY A 479 -15.22 -15.80 1.21
CA GLY A 479 -16.12 -15.06 0.35
C GLY A 479 -16.15 -13.55 0.55
N VAL A 480 -15.11 -13.01 1.17
CA VAL A 480 -14.83 -11.56 1.22
C VAL A 480 -13.55 -11.28 0.44
N ALA A 481 -13.63 -10.39 -0.53
CA ALA A 481 -12.49 -9.91 -1.29
C ALA A 481 -11.89 -8.66 -0.62
N TYR A 482 -10.58 -8.65 -0.47
CA TYR A 482 -9.75 -7.56 0.04
C TYR A 482 -8.98 -7.00 -1.14
N THR A 483 -9.40 -5.85 -1.65
CA THR A 483 -8.73 -5.21 -2.80
C THR A 483 -7.77 -4.14 -2.34
N SER A 484 -6.60 -4.09 -2.99
CA SER A 484 -5.56 -3.09 -2.80
C SER A 484 -5.64 -2.07 -3.93
N ASN A 485 -5.77 -0.78 -3.59
CA ASN A 485 -6.22 0.22 -4.55
C ASN A 485 -5.27 1.42 -4.67
N TRP A 486 -3.96 1.18 -4.62
CA TRP A 486 -2.93 2.22 -4.66
C TRP A 486 -3.20 3.33 -3.62
N GLY A 487 -3.26 4.59 -4.02
CA GLY A 487 -3.54 5.72 -3.13
C GLY A 487 -4.97 5.80 -2.56
N ASP A 488 -5.81 4.80 -2.84
CA ASP A 488 -7.18 4.70 -2.33
C ASP A 488 -7.33 3.67 -1.20
N GLY A 489 -6.21 3.03 -0.80
CA GLY A 489 -6.18 2.10 0.32
C GLY A 489 -6.83 0.75 0.03
N VAL A 490 -7.58 0.22 0.98
CA VAL A 490 -8.23 -1.10 0.93
C VAL A 490 -9.74 -0.98 0.85
N VAL A 491 -10.37 -1.81 0.01
CA VAL A 491 -11.82 -1.97 -0.05
C VAL A 491 -12.17 -3.44 0.20
N LEU A 492 -13.07 -3.68 1.14
CA LEU A 492 -13.64 -4.99 1.44
C LEU A 492 -14.92 -5.18 0.67
N ILE A 493 -15.05 -6.31 -0.04
CA ILE A 493 -16.16 -6.57 -0.96
C ILE A 493 -16.72 -7.95 -0.67
N ASP A 494 -18.03 -8.02 -0.39
CA ASP A 494 -18.77 -9.27 -0.26
C ASP A 494 -18.95 -9.90 -1.65
N VAL A 495 -18.37 -11.08 -1.84
CA VAL A 495 -18.47 -11.88 -3.06
C VAL A 495 -19.18 -13.22 -2.82
N GLY A 496 -19.83 -13.38 -1.66
CA GLY A 496 -20.65 -14.55 -1.32
C GLY A 496 -20.49 -15.06 0.12
N GLY A 497 -19.61 -14.48 0.95
CA GLY A 497 -19.41 -14.87 2.34
C GLY A 497 -19.59 -13.75 3.35
N GLY A 498 -19.81 -12.52 2.88
CA GLY A 498 -20.11 -11.37 3.73
C GLY A 498 -21.59 -11.30 4.13
N ASP A 499 -21.93 -10.27 4.87
CA ASP A 499 -23.29 -10.02 5.40
C ASP A 499 -24.08 -8.98 4.58
N ARG A 500 -23.54 -8.55 3.43
CA ARG A 500 -24.14 -7.52 2.56
C ARG A 500 -25.00 -8.09 1.42
N GLY A 501 -25.12 -9.42 1.33
CA GLY A 501 -25.87 -10.11 0.27
C GLY A 501 -25.16 -10.08 -1.08
N GLY A 502 -23.83 -9.98 -1.05
CA GLY A 502 -22.97 -10.10 -2.21
C GLY A 502 -22.95 -11.51 -2.78
N SER A 503 -22.47 -11.62 -4.02
CA SER A 503 -22.26 -12.90 -4.71
C SER A 503 -21.24 -12.71 -5.84
N PRO A 504 -20.73 -13.78 -6.45
CA PRO A 504 -19.88 -13.68 -7.63
C PRO A 504 -20.51 -12.86 -8.76
N SER A 505 -21.85 -12.95 -8.93
CA SER A 505 -22.57 -12.20 -9.96
C SER A 505 -22.97 -10.77 -9.56
N ASN A 506 -22.87 -10.44 -8.28
CA ASN A 506 -23.22 -9.13 -7.74
C ASN A 506 -22.34 -8.81 -6.51
N PRO A 507 -21.04 -8.51 -6.69
CA PRO A 507 -20.16 -8.11 -5.61
C PRO A 507 -20.64 -6.80 -4.94
N VAL A 508 -20.60 -6.72 -3.60
CA VAL A 508 -21.11 -5.59 -2.82
C VAL A 508 -20.05 -5.09 -1.84
N GLU A 509 -19.77 -3.79 -1.84
CA GLU A 509 -18.84 -3.18 -0.89
C GLU A 509 -19.34 -3.32 0.56
N ILE A 510 -18.44 -3.72 1.45
CA ILE A 510 -18.65 -3.85 2.90
C ILE A 510 -18.13 -2.60 3.61
N ALA A 511 -16.86 -2.27 3.38
CA ALA A 511 -16.14 -1.21 4.05
C ALA A 511 -14.91 -0.80 3.24
N ARG A 512 -14.39 0.39 3.55
CA ARG A 512 -13.11 0.86 2.98
C ARG A 512 -12.27 1.56 4.02
N PHE A 513 -10.96 1.45 3.88
CA PHE A 513 -9.99 2.28 4.56
C PHE A 513 -9.15 3.00 3.52
N ARG A 514 -9.20 4.33 3.55
CA ARG A 514 -8.44 5.15 2.61
C ARG A 514 -7.05 5.40 3.18
N ASP A 515 -6.06 4.99 2.44
CA ASP A 515 -4.67 5.34 2.73
C ASP A 515 -4.40 6.84 2.47
N ILE A 516 -3.72 7.49 3.41
CA ILE A 516 -3.49 8.94 3.38
C ILE A 516 -2.13 9.30 2.78
N GLY A 517 -1.27 8.34 2.44
CA GLY A 517 0.08 8.68 1.97
C GLY A 517 0.86 7.59 1.26
N GLY A 518 0.31 6.38 1.17
CA GLY A 518 1.00 5.25 0.61
C GLY A 518 0.55 4.87 -0.81
N ARG A 519 0.99 3.71 -1.22
CA ARG A 519 0.61 3.04 -2.47
C ARG A 519 0.27 1.59 -2.17
N THR A 520 -0.96 1.38 -1.70
CA THR A 520 -1.46 0.07 -1.29
C THR A 520 -1.36 -0.94 -2.41
N HIS A 521 -0.50 -1.93 -2.22
CA HIS A 521 -0.15 -2.98 -3.16
C HIS A 521 -0.86 -4.29 -2.83
N ALA A 522 -0.80 -4.72 -1.56
CA ALA A 522 -1.37 -5.97 -1.08
C ALA A 522 -2.21 -5.75 0.18
N ALA A 523 -3.26 -6.54 0.37
CA ALA A 523 -4.12 -6.50 1.55
C ALA A 523 -4.41 -7.92 2.03
N PHE A 524 -4.12 -8.22 3.30
CA PHE A 524 -4.27 -9.55 3.87
C PHE A 524 -5.05 -9.51 5.20
N PRO A 525 -6.17 -10.26 5.34
CA PRO A 525 -6.96 -10.25 6.57
C PRO A 525 -6.36 -11.14 7.65
N TYR A 526 -6.55 -10.75 8.91
CA TYR A 526 -6.16 -11.53 10.07
C TYR A 526 -7.17 -11.38 11.21
N ARG A 527 -7.72 -12.50 11.69
CA ARG A 527 -8.54 -12.55 12.89
C ARG A 527 -7.70 -13.01 14.07
N SER A 528 -7.36 -12.05 14.93
CA SER A 528 -6.58 -12.33 16.12
C SER A 528 -7.38 -13.18 17.12
N PRO A 529 -6.72 -14.10 17.86
CA PRO A 529 -7.35 -14.80 18.99
C PRO A 529 -7.91 -13.88 20.07
N THR A 530 -7.52 -12.62 20.10
CA THR A 530 -8.09 -11.59 21.00
C THR A 530 -9.47 -11.10 20.58
N GLY A 531 -9.98 -11.54 19.43
CA GLY A 531 -11.25 -11.11 18.84
C GLY A 531 -11.16 -9.86 17.97
N ARG A 532 -9.95 -9.31 17.80
CA ARG A 532 -9.72 -8.21 16.86
C ARG A 532 -9.65 -8.72 15.43
N PHE A 533 -10.15 -7.91 14.52
CA PHE A 533 -10.02 -8.13 13.07
C PHE A 533 -9.12 -7.07 12.46
N TYR A 534 -7.97 -7.52 11.95
CA TYR A 534 -7.00 -6.66 11.31
C TYR A 534 -6.94 -6.93 9.81
N VAL A 535 -6.63 -5.89 9.04
CA VAL A 535 -6.18 -6.00 7.65
C VAL A 535 -4.75 -5.44 7.58
N PHE A 536 -3.82 -6.30 7.18
CA PHE A 536 -2.45 -5.89 6.88
C PHE A 536 -2.42 -5.35 5.45
N MET A 537 -1.97 -4.12 5.31
CA MET A 537 -1.93 -3.38 4.06
C MET A 537 -0.48 -3.04 3.74
N GLY A 538 0.06 -3.59 2.66
CA GLY A 538 1.44 -3.36 2.24
C GLY A 538 1.52 -2.28 1.16
N ASP A 539 2.46 -1.35 1.31
CA ASP A 539 2.75 -0.33 0.33
C ASP A 539 3.86 -0.73 -0.63
N GLU A 540 3.68 -0.46 -1.90
CA GLU A 540 4.72 -0.53 -2.92
C GLU A 540 5.05 0.86 -3.47
N ALA A 541 6.22 1.37 -3.14
CA ALA A 541 6.68 2.66 -3.65
C ALA A 541 8.10 2.56 -4.21
N GLY A 542 8.23 2.83 -5.51
CA GLY A 542 9.53 3.04 -6.14
C GLY A 542 10.09 4.40 -5.75
N ARG A 543 11.37 4.48 -5.38
CA ARG A 543 12.01 5.77 -5.10
C ARG A 543 12.26 6.55 -6.40
N PRO A 544 11.88 7.84 -6.49
CA PRO A 544 12.24 8.67 -7.62
C PRO A 544 13.77 8.71 -7.82
N GLY A 545 14.23 8.45 -9.05
CA GLY A 545 15.65 8.48 -9.41
C GLY A 545 16.38 7.15 -9.35
N PHE A 546 15.81 6.10 -8.77
CA PHE A 546 16.37 4.75 -8.79
C PHE A 546 15.75 3.84 -9.87
N ASP A 547 14.61 4.20 -10.41
CA ASP A 547 13.91 3.44 -11.45
C ASP A 547 14.36 3.77 -12.88
N GLY A 548 15.26 4.72 -13.06
CA GLY A 548 15.57 5.33 -14.36
C GLY A 548 16.79 4.78 -15.09
N GLN A 549 17.63 3.96 -14.48
CA GLN A 549 18.89 3.58 -15.10
C GLN A 549 19.10 2.08 -15.11
N ASP A 550 19.16 1.51 -16.30
CA ASP A 550 19.56 0.12 -16.59
C ASP A 550 18.89 -0.91 -15.63
N ARG A 551 17.57 -0.95 -15.67
CA ARG A 551 16.73 -1.87 -14.88
C ARG A 551 17.11 -3.35 -15.04
N GLU A 552 17.90 -3.66 -16.05
CA GLU A 552 18.34 -5.03 -16.35
C GLU A 552 19.56 -5.44 -15.56
N ARG A 553 20.33 -4.49 -15.03
CA ARG A 553 21.66 -4.77 -14.42
C ARG A 553 21.89 -4.12 -13.06
N THR A 554 21.05 -3.20 -12.63
CA THR A 554 21.22 -2.49 -11.37
C THR A 554 20.20 -3.00 -10.34
N PRO A 555 20.62 -3.34 -9.10
CA PRO A 555 19.69 -3.65 -8.03
C PRO A 555 18.70 -2.51 -7.82
N GLN A 556 17.42 -2.86 -7.69
CA GLN A 556 16.38 -1.87 -7.44
C GLN A 556 16.23 -1.66 -5.93
N PHE A 557 15.89 -0.43 -5.55
CA PHE A 557 15.55 -0.07 -4.19
C PHE A 557 14.10 0.40 -4.17
N MET A 558 13.35 -0.17 -3.26
CA MET A 558 11.94 0.14 -3.06
C MET A 558 11.76 0.81 -1.71
N SER A 559 10.63 1.42 -1.51
CA SER A 559 10.16 1.94 -0.23
C SER A 559 8.70 1.57 -0.03
N GLY A 560 8.20 1.77 1.16
CA GLY A 560 6.85 1.38 1.56
C GLY A 560 6.90 0.42 2.74
N TYR A 561 5.88 0.49 3.57
CA TYR A 561 5.80 -0.31 4.78
C TYR A 561 4.46 -1.03 4.89
N ILE A 562 4.28 -1.82 5.93
CA ILE A 562 3.03 -2.50 6.22
C ILE A 562 2.28 -1.70 7.28
N HIS A 563 1.06 -1.32 6.96
CA HIS A 563 0.08 -0.77 7.87
C HIS A 563 -0.78 -1.88 8.46
N VAL A 564 -1.19 -1.74 9.70
CA VAL A 564 -2.14 -2.64 10.36
C VAL A 564 -3.41 -1.87 10.67
N ILE A 565 -4.46 -2.19 9.94
CA ILE A 565 -5.75 -1.54 10.07
C ILE A 565 -6.66 -2.39 10.95
N ASP A 566 -7.10 -1.85 12.08
CA ASP A 566 -8.15 -2.47 12.89
C ASP A 566 -9.50 -2.22 12.22
N MET A 567 -10.11 -3.27 11.73
CA MET A 567 -11.42 -3.31 11.10
C MET A 567 -12.44 -4.10 11.94
N THR A 568 -12.20 -4.23 13.24
CA THR A 568 -13.15 -4.87 14.17
C THR A 568 -14.52 -4.20 14.13
N ASP A 569 -14.54 -2.86 13.93
CA ASP A 569 -15.70 -2.09 13.51
C ASP A 569 -15.49 -1.61 12.06
N PRO A 570 -16.08 -2.29 11.06
CA PRO A 570 -15.90 -1.89 9.66
C PRO A 570 -16.46 -0.49 9.33
N GLY A 571 -17.33 0.06 10.18
CA GLY A 571 -17.84 1.43 10.03
C GLY A 571 -16.87 2.51 10.51
N ASN A 572 -15.83 2.11 11.25
CA ASN A 572 -14.84 3.04 11.80
C ASN A 572 -13.43 2.38 11.81
N PRO A 573 -12.86 2.08 10.63
CA PRO A 573 -11.53 1.48 10.53
C PRO A 573 -10.44 2.45 10.99
N GLU A 574 -9.43 1.93 11.70
CA GLU A 574 -8.33 2.71 12.27
C GLU A 574 -6.98 2.06 11.98
N GLU A 575 -5.98 2.82 11.53
CA GLU A 575 -4.59 2.35 11.52
C GLU A 575 -4.07 2.33 12.97
N VAL A 576 -3.75 1.14 13.47
CA VAL A 576 -3.32 0.95 14.86
C VAL A 576 -1.84 0.63 14.99
N ALA A 577 -1.23 0.04 13.96
CA ALA A 577 0.17 -0.34 13.99
C ALA A 577 0.80 -0.30 12.60
N ARG A 578 2.13 -0.36 12.57
CA ARG A 578 2.90 -0.43 11.33
C ARG A 578 4.18 -1.23 11.49
N TYR A 579 4.68 -1.73 10.36
CA TYR A 579 6.00 -2.34 10.29
C TYR A 579 6.77 -1.78 9.09
N GLU A 580 7.98 -1.29 9.34
CA GLU A 580 8.80 -0.54 8.41
C GLU A 580 10.23 -1.07 8.38
N ILE A 581 10.82 -1.15 7.20
CA ILE A 581 12.26 -1.40 7.01
C ILE A 581 12.83 -0.22 6.22
N PRO A 582 13.76 0.54 6.77
CA PRO A 582 14.40 1.62 6.04
C PRO A 582 15.03 1.11 4.73
N GLU A 583 14.80 1.84 3.62
CA GLU A 583 15.35 1.55 2.29
C GLU A 583 14.92 0.22 1.65
N ALA A 584 13.81 -0.36 2.12
CA ALA A 584 13.16 -1.50 1.50
C ALA A 584 11.64 -1.23 1.38
N GLY A 585 10.99 -1.88 0.41
CA GLY A 585 9.55 -1.79 0.19
C GLY A 585 8.87 -3.12 0.42
N SER A 586 7.67 -3.11 1.00
CA SER A 586 6.84 -4.29 1.14
C SER A 586 6.25 -4.71 -0.20
N HIS A 587 5.88 -5.98 -0.31
CA HIS A 587 5.18 -6.58 -1.43
C HIS A 587 4.15 -7.59 -0.91
N ASN A 588 4.08 -8.80 -1.43
CA ASN A 588 3.09 -9.78 -1.01
C ASN A 588 3.36 -10.34 0.39
N MET A 589 2.30 -10.84 1.02
CA MET A 589 2.30 -11.32 2.40
C MET A 589 1.59 -12.67 2.51
N TRP A 590 1.87 -13.38 3.61
CA TRP A 590 1.13 -14.56 4.05
C TRP A 590 0.97 -14.54 5.56
N ILE A 591 -0.17 -14.95 6.07
CA ILE A 591 -0.43 -15.01 7.52
C ILE A 591 -0.86 -16.42 7.91
N GLU A 592 -0.18 -16.99 8.88
CA GLU A 592 -0.51 -18.27 9.47
C GLU A 592 0.05 -18.38 10.91
N ASP A 593 -0.68 -19.02 11.82
CA ASP A 593 -0.25 -19.26 13.22
C ASP A 593 0.26 -18.01 13.95
N ASP A 594 -0.50 -16.91 13.90
CA ASP A 594 -0.12 -15.63 14.51
C ASP A 594 1.24 -15.09 14.03
N LYS A 595 1.64 -15.44 12.82
CA LYS A 595 2.84 -14.94 12.16
C LYS A 595 2.50 -14.31 10.82
N LEU A 596 3.10 -13.17 10.58
CA LEU A 596 3.12 -12.51 9.29
C LEU A 596 4.43 -12.85 8.59
N PHE A 597 4.36 -13.46 7.44
CA PHE A 597 5.46 -13.65 6.49
C PHE A 597 5.32 -12.59 5.41
N ALA A 598 6.31 -11.72 5.27
CA ALA A 598 6.22 -10.60 4.35
C ALA A 598 7.45 -10.51 3.44
N ALA A 599 7.19 -10.31 2.17
CA ALA A 599 8.22 -9.95 1.21
C ALA A 599 8.53 -8.45 1.30
N PHE A 600 9.81 -8.12 1.36
CA PHE A 600 10.30 -6.74 1.40
C PHE A 600 11.36 -6.51 0.32
N TYR A 601 11.06 -6.88 -0.91
CA TYR A 601 11.95 -6.68 -2.06
C TYR A 601 13.44 -6.86 -1.70
N ASN A 602 14.23 -5.79 -1.80
CA ASN A 602 15.65 -5.77 -1.40
C ASN A 602 15.90 -5.97 0.11
N GLY A 603 14.87 -5.85 0.92
CA GLY A 603 14.87 -6.20 2.35
C GLY A 603 14.82 -7.71 2.60
N GLY A 604 14.40 -8.50 1.61
CA GLY A 604 14.24 -9.95 1.72
C GLY A 604 12.94 -10.35 2.43
N LEU A 605 12.87 -11.60 2.85
CA LEU A 605 11.78 -12.15 3.62
C LEU A 605 11.86 -11.70 5.08
N ARG A 606 10.72 -11.35 5.66
CA ARG A 606 10.55 -10.97 7.07
C ARG A 606 9.46 -11.80 7.72
N VAL A 607 9.67 -12.14 8.98
CA VAL A 607 8.69 -12.88 9.78
C VAL A 607 8.43 -12.13 11.08
N LEU A 608 7.16 -11.81 11.33
CA LEU A 608 6.74 -11.06 12.51
C LEU A 608 5.83 -11.90 13.39
N ASP A 609 5.99 -11.76 14.71
CA ASP A 609 5.01 -12.19 15.72
C ASP A 609 3.88 -11.16 15.78
N ILE A 610 2.70 -11.55 15.27
CA ILE A 610 1.48 -10.73 15.28
C ILE A 610 0.47 -11.19 16.33
N SER A 611 0.91 -12.02 17.28
CA SER A 611 0.07 -12.48 18.38
C SER A 611 -0.37 -11.33 19.28
N GLY A 612 -1.53 -11.48 19.91
CA GLY A 612 -2.08 -10.50 20.83
C GLY A 612 -2.76 -9.31 20.14
N GLU A 613 -2.87 -8.21 20.87
CA GLU A 613 -3.31 -6.93 20.34
C GLU A 613 -2.11 -6.19 19.73
N LEU A 614 -2.35 -5.49 18.59
CA LEU A 614 -1.32 -4.76 17.86
C LEU A 614 -1.51 -3.26 18.04
N ASN A 615 -0.41 -2.54 18.30
CA ASN A 615 -0.40 -1.07 18.38
C ASN A 615 1.03 -0.54 18.17
N GLY A 616 1.19 0.60 17.50
CA GLY A 616 2.47 1.28 17.32
C GLY A 616 3.41 0.61 16.31
N ASN A 617 4.72 0.83 16.42
CA ASN A 617 5.73 0.31 15.49
C ASN A 617 6.18 -1.11 15.87
N LEU A 618 5.74 -2.11 15.11
CA LEU A 618 6.00 -3.54 15.40
C LEU A 618 7.49 -3.89 15.33
N GLY A 619 8.25 -3.25 14.44
CA GLY A 619 9.70 -3.49 14.31
C GLY A 619 10.45 -3.07 15.56
N GLU A 620 10.17 -1.88 16.05
CA GLU A 620 10.81 -1.29 17.24
C GLU A 620 10.44 -2.01 18.54
N GLN A 621 9.34 -2.75 18.55
CA GLN A 621 8.88 -3.58 19.65
C GLN A 621 9.59 -4.93 19.75
N GLY A 622 10.47 -5.25 18.77
CA GLY A 622 11.10 -6.56 18.67
C GLY A 622 10.16 -7.68 18.24
N ARG A 623 9.11 -7.34 17.49
CA ARG A 623 8.17 -8.32 16.92
C ARG A 623 8.68 -8.95 15.62
N GLU A 624 9.74 -8.43 14.97
CA GLU A 624 10.46 -9.15 13.92
C GLU A 624 11.19 -10.33 14.57
N ILE A 625 10.72 -11.57 14.28
CA ILE A 625 11.26 -12.78 14.87
C ILE A 625 12.28 -13.47 13.99
N ALA A 626 12.22 -13.25 12.67
CA ALA A 626 13.14 -13.83 11.72
C ALA A 626 13.24 -13.03 10.44
N ARG A 627 14.35 -13.20 9.73
CA ARG A 627 14.58 -12.62 8.40
C ARG A 627 15.47 -13.50 7.55
N TYR A 628 15.26 -13.44 6.24
CA TYR A 628 16.11 -14.14 5.28
C TYR A 628 16.31 -13.29 4.02
N LYS A 629 17.54 -13.27 3.50
CA LYS A 629 17.86 -12.65 2.20
C LYS A 629 18.44 -13.70 1.28
N ALA A 630 17.80 -13.95 0.17
CA ALA A 630 18.27 -14.88 -0.85
C ALA A 630 19.37 -14.25 -1.69
N TYR A 631 20.62 -14.63 -1.45
CA TYR A 631 21.77 -14.22 -2.25
C TYR A 631 22.14 -15.34 -3.21
N ASP A 632 21.99 -15.08 -4.52
CA ASP A 632 22.35 -16.01 -5.58
C ASP A 632 23.41 -15.35 -6.49
N PRO A 633 24.63 -15.88 -6.55
CA PRO A 633 25.67 -15.34 -7.43
C PRO A 633 25.37 -15.59 -8.93
N ASP A 634 24.51 -16.55 -9.23
CA ASP A 634 24.13 -16.95 -10.59
C ASP A 634 22.77 -16.36 -11.02
N GLY A 635 22.14 -15.53 -10.18
CA GLY A 635 20.88 -14.87 -10.49
C GLY A 635 20.97 -13.88 -11.65
N VAL A 636 19.83 -13.48 -12.23
CA VAL A 636 19.73 -12.47 -13.30
C VAL A 636 20.49 -11.19 -12.94
N VAL A 637 20.40 -10.79 -11.68
CA VAL A 637 21.28 -9.80 -11.04
C VAL A 637 21.96 -10.50 -9.88
N ALA A 638 23.26 -10.68 -9.98
CA ALA A 638 24.05 -11.45 -9.02
C ALA A 638 23.99 -10.86 -7.61
N ASN A 639 23.67 -11.69 -6.62
CA ASN A 639 23.61 -11.34 -5.19
C ASN A 639 22.70 -10.14 -4.85
N ALA A 640 21.67 -9.90 -5.64
CA ALA A 640 20.69 -8.84 -5.45
C ALA A 640 19.35 -9.45 -5.01
N PRO A 641 19.09 -9.61 -3.70
CA PRO A 641 17.81 -10.11 -3.23
C PRO A 641 16.70 -9.14 -3.61
N PHE A 642 15.58 -9.69 -4.09
CA PHE A 642 14.39 -8.94 -4.45
C PHE A 642 13.15 -9.82 -4.30
N THR A 643 12.78 -10.10 -3.04
CA THR A 643 11.75 -11.05 -2.67
C THR A 643 10.37 -10.53 -3.02
N TRP A 644 9.57 -11.35 -3.73
CA TRP A 644 8.30 -10.96 -4.33
C TRP A 644 7.08 -11.36 -3.50
N GLY A 645 6.96 -12.63 -3.14
CA GLY A 645 5.82 -13.11 -2.35
C GLY A 645 6.11 -14.45 -1.68
N PRO A 646 5.74 -14.61 -0.39
CA PRO A 646 5.88 -15.86 0.35
C PRO A 646 4.57 -16.64 0.41
N GLN A 647 4.68 -17.97 0.56
CA GLN A 647 3.60 -18.87 0.93
C GLN A 647 4.11 -19.97 1.86
N LEU A 648 3.46 -20.17 3.00
CA LEU A 648 3.73 -21.30 3.87
C LEU A 648 2.98 -22.55 3.33
N HIS A 649 3.70 -23.66 3.21
CA HIS A 649 3.11 -24.93 2.80
C HIS A 649 3.78 -26.09 3.54
N LYS A 650 3.00 -26.87 4.30
CA LYS A 650 3.46 -28.03 5.08
C LYS A 650 4.73 -27.76 5.90
N GLY A 651 4.81 -26.58 6.53
CA GLY A 651 5.90 -26.18 7.42
C GLY A 651 7.17 -25.67 6.72
N ASN A 652 7.19 -25.62 5.39
CA ASN A 652 8.22 -24.93 4.61
C ASN A 652 7.66 -23.64 4.06
N LEU A 653 8.49 -22.60 4.05
CA LEU A 653 8.14 -21.30 3.51
C LEU A 653 8.76 -21.17 2.13
N PHE A 654 7.92 -21.21 1.11
CA PHE A 654 8.29 -20.97 -0.27
C PHE A 654 8.15 -19.47 -0.58
N PHE A 655 9.03 -18.96 -1.41
CA PHE A 655 8.88 -17.60 -1.92
C PHE A 655 9.50 -17.45 -3.31
N ALA A 656 8.90 -16.56 -4.09
CA ALA A 656 9.46 -16.14 -5.36
C ALA A 656 10.52 -15.08 -5.12
N GLU A 657 11.69 -15.28 -5.71
CA GLU A 657 12.79 -14.32 -5.73
C GLU A 657 12.97 -13.81 -7.16
N TYR A 658 12.76 -12.53 -7.35
CA TYR A 658 12.63 -11.90 -8.68
C TYR A 658 13.80 -12.19 -9.62
N PHE A 659 15.02 -12.31 -9.07
CA PHE A 659 16.23 -12.50 -9.86
C PHE A 659 16.78 -13.92 -9.84
N SER A 660 16.19 -14.86 -9.10
CA SER A 660 16.80 -16.18 -8.92
C SER A 660 15.82 -17.35 -8.79
N GLY A 661 14.51 -17.15 -8.99
CA GLY A 661 13.54 -18.22 -9.09
C GLY A 661 12.81 -18.55 -7.78
N LEU A 662 12.50 -19.84 -7.60
CA LEU A 662 11.76 -20.37 -6.45
C LEU A 662 12.73 -20.73 -5.32
N TRP A 663 12.46 -20.25 -4.11
CA TRP A 663 13.22 -20.58 -2.90
C TRP A 663 12.34 -21.28 -1.87
N ALA A 664 12.94 -22.19 -1.13
CA ALA A 664 12.34 -22.84 0.03
C ALA A 664 13.24 -22.63 1.25
N VAL A 665 12.66 -22.14 2.34
CA VAL A 665 13.33 -21.99 3.64
C VAL A 665 12.44 -22.56 4.74
N LYS A 666 13.01 -22.77 5.92
CA LYS A 666 12.27 -23.24 7.07
C LYS A 666 12.50 -22.29 8.23
N LEU A 667 11.42 -21.89 8.87
CA LEU A 667 11.46 -21.21 10.16
C LEU A 667 11.65 -22.28 11.23
N GLU A 668 12.82 -22.28 11.86
CA GLU A 668 13.13 -23.26 12.91
C GLU A 668 12.29 -22.99 14.18
N PRO A 669 11.96 -24.03 14.94
CA PRO A 669 11.27 -23.85 16.22
C PRO A 669 12.02 -22.88 17.12
N ARG A 670 11.29 -22.09 17.89
CA ARG A 670 11.87 -21.18 18.88
C ARG A 670 12.76 -21.99 19.83
N GLN A 671 14.03 -21.60 19.95
CA GLN A 671 14.89 -22.15 20.98
C GLN A 671 14.43 -21.60 22.33
N GLU A 672 13.98 -22.48 23.23
CA GLU A 672 13.79 -22.06 24.60
C GLU A 672 15.15 -21.65 25.16
N LEU A 673 15.27 -20.39 25.55
CA LEU A 673 16.43 -19.94 26.27
C LEU A 673 16.41 -20.75 27.61
N VAL A 674 17.43 -21.58 27.83
CA VAL A 674 17.62 -22.25 29.08
C VAL A 674 17.67 -21.17 30.17
N PRO A 675 16.84 -21.25 31.23
CA PRO A 675 16.71 -20.21 32.23
C PRO A 675 18.04 -19.94 32.97
#